data_d57c04f3f7d31641ddaa7e649ca70183
#
_entry.id   d57c04f3f7d31641ddaa7e649ca70183
#
_cell.length_a   1.000
_cell.length_b   1.000
_cell.length_c   1.000
_cell.angle_alpha   90.00
_cell.angle_beta   90.00
_cell.angle_gamma   90.00
#
_symmetry.space_group_name_H-M   'P 1'
#
loop_
_entity.id
_entity.type
_entity.pdbx_description
1 polymer ?
#
loop_
_entity_poly.entity_id
_entity_poly.type
_entity_poly.pdbx_seq_one_letter_code
_entity_poly.pdbx_strand_id
1 'polypeptide(L)'
;MQKLAALNPPHRQLRFIFYHAEAQTKFLLQPIEPDTCVSLIKQCRTFRSLQSVHTSMLKSHLHLNLFFSTNLIAQYASLGSMSHAYTLFSTFQSNDVFLWNVMIQGFVDNGLYYRSMLLYSQMRELGIQPDNFTFPFVLKACGCVKDVKFGVIVHGNVMEFGYVSDVYVGNSLISMYGKCEHLDTSRLVFDKMPQKNIVSWSSMIGAYAQNGHYKEGVSLFSEMLGEGITPNRAVILNVMACVNTGNEADDICRVVIDNGLDFDRSVQNAAMVMYARCGRIDIARRFFDGILEKDLVSWASMIEAYAQADLSLEALKLFKQMILQRILLDSVILLSVIHACSNLASFQHARCVHGIITRRFYKNQIVLETSLIDLYVKCGSLVYARKYFDKMQERNIVSWSTLISGYGIHGNGREALYLFDQMKASIKPDHVAFLSVLSACSHGGLIVEGWECFNSMSRDFQVTPRPEHYACMVDLLGRAGRLNEACDFIERMPTRPDAGVWGALLGACRIHLNVELAEVAAKYLFELDAGNPGRYVLLSNIYSSSGKRNDADRVRALMKRRGVRKIAGHTIIEIENKVYTFVAGDQSNPQTNLIYTELEKMINRIREVGYVPDLNFVLHDVEEEMKEKMLNVHSEKLAIVFGLLNTRPDSVIRIKKNLRVCGDCHTATKFISKVTEREIIVRDAHRFHHFKEGACSCGDYW
;
A
#
# COMPACT_ATOMS: atom_id res chain seq x y z
N MET A 1 12.27 30.05 -38.56
CA MET A 1 12.11 31.42 -38.03
C MET A 1 10.77 31.97 -38.44
N GLN A 2 10.08 32.71 -37.58
CA GLN A 2 8.72 33.26 -37.71
C GLN A 2 7.60 32.22 -37.45
N LYS A 3 7.26 32.09 -36.13
CA LYS A 3 5.94 31.94 -35.50
C LYS A 3 6.09 31.48 -34.04
N LEU A 4 6.72 32.33 -33.25
CA LEU A 4 6.76 32.21 -31.77
C LEU A 4 6.75 33.65 -31.21
N ALA A 5 5.64 34.34 -31.42
CA ALA A 5 5.39 35.64 -30.80
C ALA A 5 3.88 35.78 -30.63
N ALA A 6 3.31 35.27 -29.55
CA ALA A 6 2.05 35.73 -28.97
C ALA A 6 1.70 34.86 -27.75
N LEU A 7 2.29 35.17 -26.60
CA LEU A 7 1.75 34.85 -25.25
C LEU A 7 2.56 35.67 -24.22
N ASN A 8 2.45 36.99 -24.34
CA ASN A 8 2.80 37.89 -23.24
C ASN A 8 1.54 38.08 -22.38
N PRO A 9 1.58 37.75 -21.04
CA PRO A 9 0.55 38.21 -20.13
C PRO A 9 0.64 39.75 -19.99
N PRO A 10 -0.49 40.43 -19.74
CA PRO A 10 -0.54 41.89 -19.82
C PRO A 10 0.34 42.56 -18.75
N HIS A 11 1.29 43.31 -19.18
CA HIS A 11 2.24 44.15 -18.41
C HIS A 11 1.59 45.05 -17.32
N ARG A 12 0.26 45.18 -17.29
CA ARG A 12 -0.46 45.96 -16.26
C ARG A 12 -0.60 45.25 -14.91
N GLN A 13 -0.72 43.94 -14.88
CA GLN A 13 -0.83 43.21 -13.57
C GLN A 13 0.53 43.06 -12.85
N LEU A 14 1.61 42.89 -13.60
CA LEU A 14 2.96 42.86 -13.00
C LEU A 14 3.37 44.24 -12.44
N ARG A 15 2.99 45.35 -13.10
CA ARG A 15 3.23 46.70 -12.56
C ARG A 15 2.44 46.96 -11.27
N PHE A 16 1.20 46.45 -11.12
CA PHE A 16 0.44 46.59 -9.89
C PHE A 16 1.03 45.80 -8.71
N ILE A 17 1.54 44.60 -8.99
CA ILE A 17 2.23 43.77 -7.97
C ILE A 17 3.58 44.39 -7.58
N PHE A 18 4.34 44.92 -8.53
CA PHE A 18 5.60 45.62 -8.22
C PHE A 18 5.37 46.96 -7.49
N TYR A 19 4.37 47.76 -7.86
CA TYR A 19 4.03 49.01 -7.18
C TYR A 19 3.52 48.76 -5.74
N HIS A 20 2.76 47.69 -5.50
CA HIS A 20 2.37 47.32 -4.14
C HIS A 20 3.55 46.79 -3.31
N ALA A 21 4.46 46.05 -3.93
CA ALA A 21 5.67 45.57 -3.26
C ALA A 21 6.66 46.72 -2.95
N GLU A 22 6.83 47.67 -3.87
CA GLU A 22 7.68 48.87 -3.62
C GLU A 22 7.05 49.87 -2.64
N ALA A 23 5.74 50.06 -2.65
CA ALA A 23 5.05 50.87 -1.66
C ALA A 23 5.12 50.27 -0.26
N GLN A 24 4.97 48.91 -0.14
CA GLN A 24 5.17 48.23 1.15
C GLN A 24 6.61 48.25 1.63
N THR A 25 7.62 48.17 0.72
CA THR A 25 9.04 48.27 1.11
C THR A 25 9.48 49.69 1.53
N LYS A 26 8.86 50.77 1.01
CA LYS A 26 9.11 52.12 1.48
C LYS A 26 8.46 52.45 2.83
N PHE A 27 7.32 51.80 3.17
CA PHE A 27 6.69 51.96 4.49
C PHE A 27 7.48 51.27 5.61
N LEU A 28 8.34 50.29 5.33
CA LEU A 28 9.04 49.44 6.28
C LEU A 28 10.41 49.99 6.74
N LEU A 29 10.77 51.21 6.40
CA LEU A 29 11.95 51.90 6.93
C LEU A 29 11.66 52.83 8.10
N GLN A 30 10.38 53.01 8.47
CA GLN A 30 9.95 53.81 9.61
C GLN A 30 9.75 52.95 10.87
N PRO A 31 9.89 53.52 12.07
CA PRO A 31 9.53 52.87 13.32
C PRO A 31 8.05 52.39 13.28
N ILE A 32 7.81 51.18 13.76
CA ILE A 32 6.45 50.61 13.82
C ILE A 32 5.79 51.06 15.13
N GLU A 33 4.57 51.57 15.04
CA GLU A 33 3.73 51.84 16.22
C GLU A 33 3.23 50.55 16.86
N PRO A 34 3.20 50.43 18.19
CA PRO A 34 2.77 49.23 18.90
C PRO A 34 1.39 48.72 18.47
N ASP A 35 0.42 49.60 18.24
CA ASP A 35 -0.97 49.26 17.88
C ASP A 35 -1.08 48.58 16.50
N THR A 36 -0.18 48.81 15.59
CA THR A 36 -0.15 48.25 14.24
C THR A 36 0.75 47.03 14.11
N CYS A 37 1.63 46.80 15.06
CA CYS A 37 2.68 45.79 15.01
C CYS A 37 2.12 44.37 14.78
N VAL A 38 1.18 43.93 15.61
CA VAL A 38 0.58 42.60 15.52
C VAL A 38 -0.17 42.39 14.20
N SER A 39 -0.87 43.44 13.73
CA SER A 39 -1.58 43.38 12.44
C SER A 39 -0.60 43.20 11.28
N LEU A 40 0.52 43.93 11.27
CA LEU A 40 1.57 43.81 10.26
C LEU A 40 2.23 42.45 10.28
N ILE A 41 2.54 41.89 11.46
CA ILE A 41 3.09 40.52 11.60
C ILE A 41 2.13 39.52 10.98
N LYS A 42 0.83 39.55 11.32
CA LYS A 42 -0.19 38.60 10.85
C LYS A 42 -0.47 38.70 9.35
N GLN A 43 -0.26 39.88 8.74
CA GLN A 43 -0.43 40.08 7.29
C GLN A 43 0.73 39.54 6.45
N CYS A 44 1.89 39.25 7.04
CA CYS A 44 3.03 38.72 6.32
C CYS A 44 2.76 37.31 5.77
N ARG A 45 2.80 37.17 4.45
CA ARG A 45 2.61 35.89 3.74
C ARG A 45 3.92 35.26 3.24
N THR A 46 5.02 35.99 3.34
CA THR A 46 6.34 35.54 2.87
C THR A 46 7.39 35.81 3.93
N PHE A 47 8.45 34.98 3.91
CA PHE A 47 9.60 35.14 4.80
C PHE A 47 10.24 36.54 4.69
N ARG A 48 10.40 37.08 3.47
CA ARG A 48 10.99 38.41 3.24
C ARG A 48 10.14 39.54 3.85
N SER A 49 8.81 39.48 3.71
CA SER A 49 7.94 40.50 4.32
C SER A 49 8.02 40.46 5.84
N LEU A 50 8.11 39.27 6.44
CA LEU A 50 8.27 39.14 7.89
C LEU A 50 9.61 39.62 8.39
N GLN A 51 10.71 39.36 7.65
CA GLN A 51 12.03 39.89 7.97
C GLN A 51 12.06 41.43 7.96
N SER A 52 11.36 42.08 7.03
CA SER A 52 11.26 43.54 6.98
C SER A 52 10.52 44.10 8.20
N VAL A 53 9.39 43.47 8.59
CA VAL A 53 8.67 43.83 9.82
C VAL A 53 9.56 43.62 11.04
N HIS A 54 10.27 42.49 11.14
CA HIS A 54 11.21 42.22 12.24
C HIS A 54 12.30 43.26 12.33
N THR A 55 12.88 43.65 11.18
CA THR A 55 13.91 44.72 11.14
C THR A 55 13.37 46.06 11.66
N SER A 56 12.14 46.42 11.34
CA SER A 56 11.49 47.63 11.86
C SER A 56 11.16 47.53 13.35
N MET A 57 10.76 46.35 13.83
CA MET A 57 10.58 46.06 15.27
C MET A 57 11.89 46.20 16.05
N LEU A 58 13.05 45.81 15.46
CA LEU A 58 14.38 46.01 16.06
C LEU A 58 14.67 47.50 16.25
N LYS A 59 14.36 48.35 15.25
CA LYS A 59 14.55 49.82 15.31
C LYS A 59 13.63 50.49 16.31
N SER A 60 12.40 49.97 16.49
CA SER A 60 11.45 50.51 17.47
C SER A 60 11.58 49.88 18.86
N HIS A 61 12.57 49.02 19.09
CA HIS A 61 12.76 48.26 20.33
C HIS A 61 11.59 47.38 20.74
N LEU A 62 10.59 47.19 19.85
CA LEU A 62 9.41 46.33 20.12
C LEU A 62 9.76 44.85 20.25
N HIS A 63 10.86 44.41 19.69
CA HIS A 63 11.37 43.05 19.82
C HIS A 63 11.77 42.69 21.27
N LEU A 64 11.95 43.65 22.17
CA LEU A 64 12.21 43.41 23.60
C LEU A 64 10.91 43.09 24.37
N ASN A 65 9.77 43.44 23.82
CA ASN A 65 8.50 43.12 24.43
C ASN A 65 8.07 41.70 24.09
N LEU A 66 7.81 40.90 25.12
CA LEU A 66 7.49 39.49 25.03
C LEU A 66 6.23 39.24 24.15
N PHE A 67 5.17 40.05 24.29
CA PHE A 67 3.93 39.92 23.54
C PHE A 67 4.14 40.02 22.01
N PHE A 68 4.88 41.06 21.56
CA PHE A 68 5.14 41.26 20.13
C PHE A 68 6.11 40.19 19.60
N SER A 69 7.11 39.79 20.36
CA SER A 69 8.03 38.76 19.97
C SER A 69 7.41 37.38 19.91
N THR A 70 6.47 37.05 20.80
CA THR A 70 5.73 35.81 20.74
C THR A 70 4.88 35.72 19.45
N ASN A 71 4.22 36.82 19.04
CA ASN A 71 3.50 36.89 17.77
C ASN A 71 4.46 36.73 16.56
N LEU A 72 5.66 37.32 16.65
CA LEU A 72 6.66 37.19 15.60
C LEU A 72 7.21 35.76 15.50
N ILE A 73 7.45 35.08 16.63
CA ILE A 73 7.84 33.66 16.71
C ILE A 73 6.76 32.79 16.07
N ALA A 74 5.48 33.00 16.43
CA ALA A 74 4.34 32.29 15.84
C ALA A 74 4.30 32.45 14.32
N GLN A 75 4.54 33.65 13.80
CA GLN A 75 4.51 33.91 12.37
C GLN A 75 5.73 33.32 11.64
N TYR A 76 6.95 33.34 12.22
CA TYR A 76 8.10 32.62 11.67
C TYR A 76 7.84 31.11 11.61
N ALA A 77 7.24 30.54 12.65
CA ALA A 77 6.85 29.13 12.69
C ALA A 77 5.82 28.80 11.60
N SER A 78 4.79 29.63 11.42
CA SER A 78 3.75 29.44 10.40
C SER A 78 4.29 29.51 8.96
N LEU A 79 5.37 30.25 8.74
CA LEU A 79 6.10 30.34 7.46
C LEU A 79 7.18 29.26 7.27
N GLY A 80 7.27 28.28 8.17
CA GLY A 80 8.24 27.19 8.11
C GLY A 80 9.66 27.57 8.52
N SER A 81 9.88 28.78 9.03
CA SER A 81 11.22 29.29 9.39
C SER A 81 11.58 29.03 10.85
N MET A 82 11.62 27.76 11.24
CA MET A 82 11.81 27.32 12.63
C MET A 82 13.17 27.74 13.23
N SER A 83 14.22 27.88 12.43
CA SER A 83 15.53 28.39 12.90
C SER A 83 15.44 29.81 13.45
N HIS A 84 14.74 30.69 12.74
CA HIS A 84 14.58 32.10 13.18
C HIS A 84 13.63 32.18 14.39
N ALA A 85 12.55 31.39 14.39
CA ALA A 85 11.62 31.28 15.52
C ALA A 85 12.35 30.83 16.78
N TYR A 86 13.19 29.79 16.68
CA TYR A 86 13.95 29.27 17.83
C TYR A 86 15.05 30.22 18.30
N THR A 87 15.76 30.87 17.37
CA THR A 87 16.76 31.89 17.74
C THR A 87 16.12 33.04 18.53
N LEU A 88 14.97 33.53 18.09
CA LEU A 88 14.24 34.57 18.80
C LEU A 88 13.70 34.07 20.15
N PHE A 89 13.14 32.87 20.21
CA PHE A 89 12.70 32.22 21.45
C PHE A 89 13.84 32.14 22.48
N SER A 90 15.04 31.72 22.05
CA SER A 90 16.21 31.55 22.93
C SER A 90 16.77 32.87 23.51
N THR A 91 16.37 34.04 22.96
CA THR A 91 16.77 35.34 23.53
C THR A 91 15.96 35.68 24.79
N PHE A 92 14.83 35.04 25.01
CA PHE A 92 13.98 35.27 26.17
C PHE A 92 14.17 34.16 27.21
N GLN A 93 14.74 34.53 28.37
CA GLN A 93 14.74 33.66 29.55
C GLN A 93 13.40 33.88 30.32
N SER A 94 12.29 33.47 29.73
CA SER A 94 10.97 33.72 30.26
C SER A 94 10.29 32.46 30.76
N ASN A 95 9.62 32.54 31.91
CA ASN A 95 8.79 31.48 32.46
C ASN A 95 7.33 31.56 31.94
N ASP A 96 7.06 32.36 30.93
CA ASP A 96 5.75 32.52 30.35
C ASP A 96 5.37 31.26 29.53
N VAL A 97 4.43 30.49 30.06
CA VAL A 97 3.93 29.24 29.46
C VAL A 97 3.42 29.46 28.03
N PHE A 98 2.82 30.63 27.74
CA PHE A 98 2.31 30.92 26.39
C PHE A 98 3.44 30.96 25.35
N LEU A 99 4.58 31.55 25.67
CA LEU A 99 5.74 31.57 24.79
C LEU A 99 6.23 30.13 24.47
N TRP A 100 6.32 29.29 25.51
CA TRP A 100 6.72 27.89 25.36
C TRP A 100 5.69 27.11 24.50
N ASN A 101 4.40 27.31 24.74
CA ASN A 101 3.34 26.68 23.96
C ASN A 101 3.41 27.05 22.47
N VAL A 102 3.63 28.32 22.14
CA VAL A 102 3.77 28.79 20.77
C VAL A 102 4.97 28.10 20.09
N MET A 103 6.08 27.93 20.80
CA MET A 103 7.26 27.26 20.21
C MET A 103 7.08 25.75 20.07
N ILE A 104 6.47 25.09 21.07
CA ILE A 104 6.11 23.67 21.03
C ILE A 104 5.16 23.40 19.85
N GLN A 105 4.10 24.21 19.73
CA GLN A 105 3.15 24.15 18.61
C GLN A 105 3.86 24.35 17.28
N GLY A 106 4.73 25.36 17.18
CA GLY A 106 5.50 25.64 15.98
C GLY A 106 6.32 24.44 15.51
N PHE A 107 6.98 23.74 16.42
CA PHE A 107 7.69 22.49 16.08
C PHE A 107 6.75 21.39 15.59
N VAL A 108 5.60 21.22 16.25
CA VAL A 108 4.58 20.20 15.85
C VAL A 108 4.04 20.48 14.46
N ASP A 109 3.67 21.73 14.18
CA ASP A 109 3.05 22.11 12.90
C ASP A 109 4.04 22.03 11.72
N ASN A 110 5.36 22.12 12.02
CA ASN A 110 6.43 21.92 11.05
C ASN A 110 6.97 20.46 11.00
N GLY A 111 6.34 19.50 11.67
CA GLY A 111 6.74 18.11 11.65
C GLY A 111 8.00 17.77 12.46
N LEU A 112 8.50 18.73 13.26
CA LEU A 112 9.71 18.57 14.07
C LEU A 112 9.38 18.00 15.46
N TYR A 113 8.68 16.87 15.48
CA TYR A 113 8.07 16.28 16.67
C TYR A 113 9.07 16.01 17.80
N TYR A 114 10.23 15.43 17.50
CA TYR A 114 11.27 15.19 18.52
C TYR A 114 11.77 16.46 19.19
N ARG A 115 11.86 17.58 18.43
CA ARG A 115 12.25 18.89 19.00
C ARG A 115 11.15 19.45 19.90
N SER A 116 9.91 19.23 19.58
CA SER A 116 8.76 19.59 20.44
C SER A 116 8.83 18.85 21.78
N MET A 117 9.10 17.53 21.75
CA MET A 117 9.23 16.70 22.96
C MET A 117 10.42 17.13 23.82
N LEU A 118 11.58 17.41 23.20
CA LEU A 118 12.76 17.91 23.90
C LEU A 118 12.50 19.28 24.56
N LEU A 119 11.81 20.19 23.85
CA LEU A 119 11.47 21.50 24.39
C LEU A 119 10.52 21.39 25.58
N TYR A 120 9.56 20.44 25.53
CA TYR A 120 8.71 20.13 26.68
C TYR A 120 9.51 19.62 27.88
N SER A 121 10.51 18.74 27.66
CA SER A 121 11.39 18.27 28.73
C SER A 121 12.17 19.41 29.35
N GLN A 122 12.73 20.31 28.55
CA GLN A 122 13.42 21.52 29.03
C GLN A 122 12.49 22.45 29.85
N MET A 123 11.25 22.62 29.37
CA MET A 123 10.21 23.37 30.10
C MET A 123 10.01 22.79 31.52
N ARG A 124 9.92 21.48 31.65
CA ARG A 124 9.78 20.77 32.91
C ARG A 124 11.03 20.89 33.80
N GLU A 125 12.21 20.73 33.23
CA GLU A 125 13.50 20.85 33.94
C GLU A 125 13.69 22.25 34.54
N LEU A 126 13.19 23.27 33.85
CA LEU A 126 13.21 24.69 34.33
C LEU A 126 12.10 24.98 35.36
N GLY A 127 11.30 24.00 35.75
CA GLY A 127 10.20 24.16 36.71
C GLY A 127 8.97 24.90 36.17
N ILE A 128 8.89 25.11 34.85
CA ILE A 128 7.75 25.79 34.23
C ILE A 128 6.61 24.76 34.14
N GLN A 129 5.45 25.10 34.72
CA GLN A 129 4.31 24.21 34.77
C GLN A 129 3.55 24.21 33.44
N PRO A 130 3.38 23.03 32.79
CA PRO A 130 2.56 22.91 31.59
C PRO A 130 1.07 23.18 31.91
N ASP A 131 0.35 23.68 30.93
CA ASP A 131 -1.09 23.92 31.01
C ASP A 131 -1.89 23.01 30.05
N ASN A 132 -3.21 23.18 30.02
CA ASN A 132 -4.10 22.42 29.14
C ASN A 132 -3.89 22.71 27.64
N PHE A 133 -3.13 23.74 27.25
CA PHE A 133 -2.72 24.01 25.89
C PHE A 133 -1.38 23.33 25.53
N THR A 134 -0.49 23.15 26.52
CA THR A 134 0.80 22.46 26.32
C THR A 134 0.59 20.99 25.95
N PHE A 135 -0.22 20.26 26.74
CA PHE A 135 -0.37 18.81 26.63
C PHE A 135 -0.86 18.33 25.26
N PRO A 136 -1.88 18.94 24.60
CA PRO A 136 -2.34 18.50 23.31
C PRO A 136 -1.26 18.48 22.23
N PHE A 137 -0.39 19.47 22.19
CA PHE A 137 0.70 19.53 21.20
C PHE A 137 1.76 18.48 21.46
N VAL A 138 2.16 18.31 22.72
CA VAL A 138 3.17 17.29 23.08
C VAL A 138 2.65 15.88 22.84
N LEU A 139 1.38 15.58 23.21
CA LEU A 139 0.74 14.29 22.94
C LEU A 139 0.58 14.04 21.43
N LYS A 140 0.25 15.07 20.65
CA LYS A 140 0.23 14.97 19.19
C LYS A 140 1.61 14.58 18.64
N ALA A 141 2.70 15.19 19.18
CA ALA A 141 4.06 14.84 18.80
C ALA A 141 4.39 13.38 19.13
N CYS A 142 4.08 12.90 20.35
CA CYS A 142 4.28 11.52 20.76
C CYS A 142 3.56 10.52 19.84
N GLY A 143 2.29 10.81 19.51
CA GLY A 143 1.50 9.97 18.60
C GLY A 143 2.05 9.95 17.18
N CYS A 144 2.59 11.07 16.68
CA CYS A 144 3.16 11.13 15.34
C CYS A 144 4.47 10.36 15.19
N VAL A 145 5.31 10.30 16.24
CA VAL A 145 6.55 9.51 16.26
C VAL A 145 6.35 8.11 16.81
N LYS A 146 5.13 7.77 17.27
CA LYS A 146 4.79 6.51 17.93
C LYS A 146 5.63 6.22 19.18
N ASP A 147 6.04 7.24 19.92
CA ASP A 147 6.78 7.08 21.17
C ASP A 147 5.79 6.99 22.36
N VAL A 148 5.30 5.78 22.59
CA VAL A 148 4.39 5.50 23.71
C VAL A 148 5.06 5.72 25.07
N LYS A 149 6.37 5.46 25.21
CA LYS A 149 7.08 5.59 26.49
C LYS A 149 7.06 7.04 26.96
N PHE A 150 7.40 7.96 26.07
CA PHE A 150 7.32 9.37 26.38
C PHE A 150 5.86 9.84 26.57
N GLY A 151 4.93 9.30 25.78
CA GLY A 151 3.50 9.57 25.93
C GLY A 151 2.95 9.17 27.30
N VAL A 152 3.41 8.06 27.88
CA VAL A 152 3.05 7.63 29.25
C VAL A 152 3.59 8.60 30.31
N ILE A 153 4.82 9.10 30.15
CA ILE A 153 5.38 10.14 31.03
C ILE A 153 4.53 11.40 30.99
N VAL A 154 4.16 11.85 29.79
CA VAL A 154 3.30 13.05 29.62
C VAL A 154 1.91 12.81 30.24
N HIS A 155 1.34 11.61 30.10
CA HIS A 155 0.08 11.25 30.76
C HIS A 155 0.21 11.29 32.30
N GLY A 156 1.32 10.82 32.85
CA GLY A 156 1.63 10.98 34.29
C GLY A 156 1.64 12.44 34.73
N ASN A 157 2.26 13.33 33.92
CA ASN A 157 2.26 14.77 34.19
C ASN A 157 0.84 15.38 34.07
N VAL A 158 0.00 14.92 33.16
CA VAL A 158 -1.41 15.33 33.07
C VAL A 158 -2.15 15.01 34.37
N MET A 159 -1.86 13.85 34.97
CA MET A 159 -2.42 13.46 36.28
C MET A 159 -1.87 14.34 37.41
N GLU A 160 -0.55 14.54 37.45
CA GLU A 160 0.15 15.35 38.44
C GLU A 160 -0.40 16.78 38.50
N PHE A 161 -0.64 17.40 37.33
CA PHE A 161 -1.12 18.79 37.22
C PHE A 161 -2.64 18.93 37.24
N GLY A 162 -3.39 17.81 37.39
CA GLY A 162 -4.84 17.83 37.58
C GLY A 162 -5.67 18.05 36.28
N TYR A 163 -5.09 17.83 35.09
CA TYR A 163 -5.78 18.04 33.80
C TYR A 163 -6.49 16.79 33.26
N VAL A 164 -6.68 15.75 34.10
CA VAL A 164 -7.35 14.50 33.71
C VAL A 164 -8.78 14.70 33.26
N SER A 165 -9.47 15.69 33.83
CA SER A 165 -10.86 16.03 33.50
C SER A 165 -11.01 17.00 32.34
N ASP A 166 -9.89 17.51 31.79
CA ASP A 166 -9.95 18.42 30.64
C ASP A 166 -10.24 17.63 29.36
N VAL A 167 -11.31 18.01 28.65
CA VAL A 167 -11.79 17.30 27.46
C VAL A 167 -10.80 17.36 26.31
N TYR A 168 -10.08 18.47 26.12
CA TYR A 168 -9.09 18.63 25.05
C TYR A 168 -7.86 17.76 25.29
N VAL A 169 -7.40 17.71 26.54
CA VAL A 169 -6.29 16.83 26.95
C VAL A 169 -6.69 15.37 26.83
N GLY A 170 -7.91 15.00 27.29
CA GLY A 170 -8.46 13.66 27.15
C GLY A 170 -8.54 13.19 25.70
N ASN A 171 -9.06 14.02 24.79
CA ASN A 171 -9.11 13.74 23.35
C ASN A 171 -7.72 13.53 22.75
N SER A 172 -6.74 14.30 23.22
CA SER A 172 -5.35 14.19 22.76
C SER A 172 -4.66 12.92 23.26
N LEU A 173 -4.97 12.47 24.48
CA LEU A 173 -4.53 11.18 25.04
C LEU A 173 -5.12 10.01 24.25
N ILE A 174 -6.43 10.02 23.94
CA ILE A 174 -7.09 9.02 23.11
C ILE A 174 -6.39 8.92 21.76
N SER A 175 -6.17 10.05 21.09
CA SER A 175 -5.50 10.09 19.79
C SER A 175 -4.05 9.62 19.85
N MET A 176 -3.30 9.98 20.90
CA MET A 176 -1.91 9.55 21.10
C MET A 176 -1.82 8.05 21.29
N TYR A 177 -2.59 7.47 22.23
CA TYR A 177 -2.59 6.03 22.45
C TYR A 177 -3.10 5.26 21.23
N GLY A 178 -4.13 5.75 20.54
CA GLY A 178 -4.62 5.16 19.30
C GLY A 178 -3.55 5.08 18.22
N LYS A 179 -2.78 6.16 18.01
CA LYS A 179 -1.66 6.18 17.05
C LYS A 179 -0.49 5.29 17.45
N CYS A 180 -0.28 5.09 18.74
CA CYS A 180 0.73 4.19 19.28
C CYS A 180 0.27 2.72 19.35
N GLU A 181 -0.91 2.38 18.82
CA GLU A 181 -1.47 1.01 18.79
C GLU A 181 -1.81 0.44 20.19
N HIS A 182 -1.98 1.32 21.20
CA HIS A 182 -2.38 0.98 22.57
C HIS A 182 -3.88 1.25 22.81
N LEU A 183 -4.73 0.48 22.10
CA LEU A 183 -6.19 0.71 22.08
C LEU A 183 -6.87 0.50 23.43
N ASP A 184 -6.43 -0.48 24.22
CA ASP A 184 -7.00 -0.74 25.56
C ASP A 184 -6.84 0.49 26.46
N THR A 185 -5.65 1.10 26.44
CA THR A 185 -5.40 2.34 27.20
C THR A 185 -6.19 3.51 26.63
N SER A 186 -6.30 3.62 25.31
CA SER A 186 -7.09 4.64 24.64
C SER A 186 -8.57 4.55 25.05
N ARG A 187 -9.14 3.34 25.07
CA ARG A 187 -10.51 3.06 25.52
C ARG A 187 -10.68 3.36 27.02
N LEU A 188 -9.72 2.98 27.84
CA LEU A 188 -9.76 3.27 29.27
C LEU A 188 -9.79 4.78 29.56
N VAL A 189 -9.00 5.57 28.81
CA VAL A 189 -9.05 7.05 28.92
C VAL A 189 -10.41 7.57 28.50
N PHE A 190 -10.94 7.10 27.37
CA PHE A 190 -12.27 7.50 26.88
C PHE A 190 -13.36 7.18 27.91
N ASP A 191 -13.37 5.97 28.48
CA ASP A 191 -14.39 5.55 29.44
C ASP A 191 -14.33 6.35 30.74
N LYS A 192 -13.13 6.72 31.20
CA LYS A 192 -12.90 7.50 32.44
C LYS A 192 -13.13 8.99 32.29
N MET A 193 -13.32 9.52 31.08
CA MET A 193 -13.62 10.94 30.89
C MET A 193 -14.99 11.30 31.52
N PRO A 194 -15.04 12.30 32.42
CA PRO A 194 -16.29 12.71 33.08
C PRO A 194 -17.31 13.30 32.10
N GLN A 195 -16.80 14.02 31.08
CA GLN A 195 -17.57 14.59 30.00
C GLN A 195 -16.96 14.21 28.66
N LYS A 196 -17.82 13.73 27.79
CA LYS A 196 -17.45 13.38 26.41
C LYS A 196 -18.14 14.33 25.45
N ASN A 197 -17.40 14.92 24.55
CA ASN A 197 -17.96 15.71 23.45
C ASN A 197 -17.85 14.93 22.13
N ILE A 198 -18.42 15.46 21.06
CA ILE A 198 -18.40 14.81 19.73
C ILE A 198 -16.98 14.51 19.23
N VAL A 199 -15.97 15.29 19.68
CA VAL A 199 -14.56 15.05 19.31
C VAL A 199 -14.03 13.82 20.06
N SER A 200 -14.46 13.58 21.31
CA SER A 200 -14.07 12.39 22.09
C SER A 200 -14.53 11.11 21.37
N TRP A 201 -15.79 11.06 20.96
CA TRP A 201 -16.36 9.94 20.20
C TRP A 201 -15.65 9.77 18.85
N SER A 202 -15.49 10.87 18.11
CA SER A 202 -14.78 10.87 16.83
C SER A 202 -13.34 10.34 16.95
N SER A 203 -12.62 10.75 18.02
CA SER A 203 -11.23 10.34 18.23
C SER A 203 -11.13 8.85 18.55
N MET A 204 -12.06 8.31 19.35
CA MET A 204 -12.02 6.88 19.70
C MET A 204 -12.45 5.99 18.52
N ILE A 205 -13.52 6.37 17.78
CA ILE A 205 -13.92 5.68 16.55
C ILE A 205 -12.79 5.71 15.54
N GLY A 206 -12.12 6.88 15.37
CA GLY A 206 -10.97 7.01 14.49
C GLY A 206 -9.76 6.17 14.91
N ALA A 207 -9.51 6.02 16.23
CA ALA A 207 -8.48 5.14 16.76
C ALA A 207 -8.77 3.67 16.41
N TYR A 208 -10.01 3.21 16.57
CA TYR A 208 -10.41 1.86 16.14
C TYR A 208 -10.25 1.66 14.63
N ALA A 209 -10.69 2.63 13.81
CA ALA A 209 -10.56 2.57 12.36
C ALA A 209 -9.10 2.42 11.89
N GLN A 210 -8.20 3.23 12.48
CA GLN A 210 -6.78 3.25 12.12
C GLN A 210 -6.04 1.96 12.50
N ASN A 211 -6.53 1.24 13.50
CA ASN A 211 -5.91 0.01 14.01
C ASN A 211 -6.62 -1.28 13.54
N GLY A 212 -7.58 -1.18 12.62
CA GLY A 212 -8.26 -2.35 12.08
C GLY A 212 -9.32 -2.99 12.99
N HIS A 213 -9.67 -2.35 14.11
CA HIS A 213 -10.71 -2.79 15.05
C HIS A 213 -12.09 -2.27 14.59
N TYR A 214 -12.50 -2.73 13.42
CA TYR A 214 -13.66 -2.18 12.72
C TYR A 214 -14.98 -2.43 13.42
N LYS A 215 -15.17 -3.61 14.02
CA LYS A 215 -16.41 -3.97 14.72
C LYS A 215 -16.62 -3.11 15.97
N GLU A 216 -15.55 -2.88 16.72
CA GLU A 216 -15.53 -2.03 17.89
C GLU A 216 -15.85 -0.57 17.53
N GLY A 217 -15.33 -0.10 16.38
CA GLY A 217 -15.62 1.24 15.86
C GLY A 217 -17.11 1.43 15.50
N VAL A 218 -17.72 0.44 14.82
CA VAL A 218 -19.16 0.48 14.49
C VAL A 218 -20.02 0.35 15.75
N SER A 219 -19.64 -0.51 16.70
CA SER A 219 -20.32 -0.66 17.97
C SER A 219 -20.32 0.63 18.78
N LEU A 220 -19.16 1.31 18.86
CA LEU A 220 -19.03 2.59 19.55
C LEU A 220 -19.87 3.70 18.89
N PHE A 221 -19.97 3.69 17.57
CA PHE A 221 -20.87 4.62 16.86
C PHE A 221 -22.33 4.36 17.20
N SER A 222 -22.75 3.10 17.31
CA SER A 222 -24.11 2.75 17.72
C SER A 222 -24.39 3.17 19.16
N GLU A 223 -23.41 3.03 20.07
CA GLU A 223 -23.48 3.54 21.46
C GLU A 223 -23.69 5.06 21.48
N MET A 224 -22.90 5.81 20.69
CA MET A 224 -23.04 7.27 20.53
C MET A 224 -24.44 7.70 20.08
N LEU A 225 -25.01 6.99 19.08
CA LEU A 225 -26.37 7.25 18.61
C LEU A 225 -27.41 6.93 19.70
N GLY A 226 -27.20 5.85 20.46
CA GLY A 226 -28.05 5.46 21.59
C GLY A 226 -28.09 6.51 22.72
N GLU A 227 -26.98 7.25 22.92
CA GLU A 227 -26.92 8.39 23.82
C GLU A 227 -27.60 9.67 23.25
N GLY A 228 -28.16 9.62 22.04
CA GLY A 228 -28.81 10.75 21.38
C GLY A 228 -27.85 11.81 20.83
N ILE A 229 -26.56 11.48 20.67
CA ILE A 229 -25.57 12.42 20.13
C ILE A 229 -25.61 12.38 18.60
N THR A 230 -25.93 13.53 17.99
CA THR A 230 -25.96 13.66 16.53
C THR A 230 -24.55 13.64 15.92
N PRO A 231 -24.27 12.77 14.93
CA PRO A 231 -22.96 12.69 14.32
C PRO A 231 -22.68 13.92 13.44
N ASN A 232 -21.47 14.42 13.51
CA ASN A 232 -20.97 15.41 12.56
C ASN A 232 -20.18 14.72 11.42
N ARG A 233 -19.74 15.51 10.43
CA ARG A 233 -18.96 15.03 9.30
C ARG A 233 -17.75 14.19 9.72
N ALA A 234 -17.01 14.59 10.77
CA ALA A 234 -15.79 13.88 11.18
C ALA A 234 -16.11 12.49 11.75
N VAL A 235 -17.17 12.36 12.54
CA VAL A 235 -17.63 11.05 13.05
C VAL A 235 -18.06 10.15 11.89
N ILE A 236 -18.84 10.68 10.94
CA ILE A 236 -19.29 9.91 9.76
C ILE A 236 -18.11 9.39 8.95
N LEU A 237 -17.11 10.23 8.67
CA LEU A 237 -15.91 9.81 7.94
C LEU A 237 -15.14 8.70 8.67
N ASN A 238 -15.03 8.79 10.00
CA ASN A 238 -14.34 7.79 10.81
C ASN A 238 -15.12 6.46 10.87
N VAL A 239 -16.46 6.50 11.04
CA VAL A 239 -17.25 5.26 11.07
C VAL A 239 -17.30 4.58 9.70
N MET A 240 -17.41 5.35 8.60
CA MET A 240 -17.32 4.79 7.24
C MET A 240 -16.01 4.05 7.00
N ALA A 241 -14.91 4.47 7.64
CA ALA A 241 -13.66 3.76 7.59
C ALA A 241 -13.68 2.41 8.34
N CYS A 242 -14.60 2.21 9.27
CA CYS A 242 -14.78 0.95 10.01
C CYS A 242 -15.70 -0.06 9.30
N VAL A 243 -16.54 0.36 8.38
CA VAL A 243 -17.56 -0.50 7.74
C VAL A 243 -16.92 -1.50 6.78
N ASN A 244 -17.30 -2.78 6.91
CA ASN A 244 -16.80 -3.86 6.05
C ASN A 244 -17.89 -4.71 5.41
N THR A 245 -19.16 -4.52 5.79
CA THR A 245 -20.29 -5.26 5.23
C THR A 245 -21.26 -4.32 4.51
N GLY A 246 -21.93 -4.85 3.47
CA GLY A 246 -22.88 -4.05 2.69
C GLY A 246 -24.09 -3.57 3.52
N ASN A 247 -24.56 -4.37 4.50
CA ASN A 247 -25.67 -4.00 5.36
C ASN A 247 -25.29 -2.84 6.30
N GLU A 248 -24.12 -2.92 6.94
CA GLU A 248 -23.59 -1.79 7.76
C GLU A 248 -23.44 -0.52 6.91
N ALA A 249 -23.00 -0.64 5.66
CA ALA A 249 -22.86 0.49 4.76
C ALA A 249 -24.20 1.17 4.47
N ASP A 250 -25.25 0.37 4.23
CA ASP A 250 -26.60 0.87 3.99
C ASP A 250 -27.17 1.56 5.24
N ASP A 251 -26.92 1.01 6.45
CA ASP A 251 -27.34 1.62 7.72
C ASP A 251 -26.65 2.97 7.98
N ILE A 252 -25.33 3.04 7.77
CA ILE A 252 -24.60 4.31 7.92
C ILE A 252 -25.07 5.34 6.90
N CYS A 253 -25.36 4.94 5.66
CA CYS A 253 -25.89 5.88 4.65
C CYS A 253 -27.28 6.42 5.03
N ARG A 254 -28.14 5.64 5.69
CA ARG A 254 -29.39 6.16 6.25
C ARG A 254 -29.15 7.26 7.28
N VAL A 255 -28.22 7.01 8.23
CA VAL A 255 -27.83 8.02 9.23
C VAL A 255 -27.27 9.28 8.56
N VAL A 256 -26.50 9.15 7.47
CA VAL A 256 -25.98 10.30 6.70
C VAL A 256 -27.11 11.14 6.13
N ILE A 257 -28.11 10.50 5.52
CA ILE A 257 -29.28 11.17 4.93
C ILE A 257 -30.11 11.84 6.02
N ASP A 258 -30.39 11.14 7.12
CA ASP A 258 -31.19 11.66 8.23
C ASP A 258 -30.57 12.90 8.91
N ASN A 259 -29.23 13.05 8.80
CA ASN A 259 -28.48 14.19 9.33
C ASN A 259 -28.14 15.24 8.25
N GLY A 260 -28.62 15.10 7.01
CA GLY A 260 -28.43 16.08 5.93
C GLY A 260 -26.97 16.22 5.47
N LEU A 261 -26.16 15.16 5.60
CA LEU A 261 -24.74 15.13 5.22
C LEU A 261 -24.50 14.48 3.84
N ASP A 262 -25.55 14.06 3.16
CA ASP A 262 -25.51 13.36 1.87
C ASP A 262 -24.99 14.23 0.71
N PHE A 263 -25.07 15.55 0.83
CA PHE A 263 -24.51 16.49 -0.15
C PHE A 263 -23.07 16.92 0.15
N ASP A 264 -22.49 16.53 1.29
CA ASP A 264 -21.09 16.83 1.58
C ASP A 264 -20.19 15.97 0.69
N ARG A 265 -19.33 16.61 -0.12
CA ARG A 265 -18.44 15.93 -1.07
C ARG A 265 -17.48 14.95 -0.39
N SER A 266 -16.97 15.28 0.79
CA SER A 266 -16.07 14.41 1.53
C SER A 266 -16.79 13.14 2.00
N VAL A 267 -18.07 13.28 2.41
CA VAL A 267 -18.92 12.16 2.81
C VAL A 267 -19.27 11.29 1.58
N GLN A 268 -19.60 11.91 0.46
CA GLN A 268 -19.87 11.18 -0.80
C GLN A 268 -18.62 10.38 -1.27
N ASN A 269 -17.43 10.99 -1.21
CA ASN A 269 -16.18 10.31 -1.51
C ASN A 269 -15.91 9.15 -0.53
N ALA A 270 -16.16 9.34 0.75
CA ALA A 270 -15.99 8.29 1.76
C ALA A 270 -17.02 7.16 1.59
N ALA A 271 -18.29 7.47 1.27
CA ALA A 271 -19.31 6.48 0.96
C ALA A 271 -18.93 5.63 -0.27
N MET A 272 -18.42 6.27 -1.32
CA MET A 272 -17.92 5.58 -2.50
C MET A 272 -16.81 4.57 -2.15
N VAL A 273 -15.81 4.99 -1.35
CA VAL A 273 -14.72 4.10 -0.90
C VAL A 273 -15.24 2.98 0.01
N MET A 274 -16.18 3.29 0.91
CA MET A 274 -16.82 2.33 1.80
C MET A 274 -17.54 1.22 1.01
N TYR A 275 -18.40 1.58 0.06
CA TYR A 275 -19.11 0.60 -0.78
C TYR A 275 -18.16 -0.22 -1.65
N ALA A 276 -17.11 0.39 -2.20
CA ALA A 276 -16.10 -0.32 -2.95
C ALA A 276 -15.41 -1.40 -2.09
N ARG A 277 -15.03 -1.06 -0.84
CA ARG A 277 -14.44 -2.02 0.11
C ARG A 277 -15.40 -3.14 0.50
N CYS A 278 -16.69 -2.86 0.59
CA CYS A 278 -17.74 -3.87 0.81
C CYS A 278 -18.05 -4.73 -0.44
N GLY A 279 -17.30 -4.57 -1.54
CA GLY A 279 -17.53 -5.31 -2.79
C GLY A 279 -18.71 -4.81 -3.62
N ARG A 280 -19.36 -3.71 -3.22
CA ARG A 280 -20.52 -3.10 -3.89
C ARG A 280 -20.07 -2.00 -4.86
N ILE A 281 -19.21 -2.33 -5.81
CA ILE A 281 -18.60 -1.37 -6.75
C ILE A 281 -19.63 -0.66 -7.64
N ASP A 282 -20.75 -1.31 -7.92
CA ASP A 282 -21.90 -0.74 -8.65
C ASP A 282 -22.52 0.45 -7.91
N ILE A 283 -22.62 0.36 -6.58
CA ILE A 283 -23.11 1.47 -5.75
C ILE A 283 -22.05 2.56 -5.65
N ALA A 284 -20.78 2.20 -5.43
CA ALA A 284 -19.68 3.16 -5.43
C ALA A 284 -19.66 4.00 -6.73
N ARG A 285 -19.90 3.35 -7.87
CA ARG A 285 -20.00 4.04 -9.16
C ARG A 285 -21.18 5.01 -9.22
N ARG A 286 -22.34 4.65 -8.68
CA ARG A 286 -23.50 5.57 -8.61
C ARG A 286 -23.22 6.80 -7.77
N PHE A 287 -22.53 6.64 -6.63
CA PHE A 287 -22.09 7.81 -5.84
C PHE A 287 -21.14 8.70 -6.65
N PHE A 288 -20.14 8.11 -7.32
CA PHE A 288 -19.25 8.88 -8.18
C PHE A 288 -19.98 9.66 -9.27
N ASP A 289 -20.92 9.02 -9.96
CA ASP A 289 -21.67 9.66 -11.05
C ASP A 289 -22.58 10.78 -10.51
N GLY A 290 -23.11 10.64 -9.29
CA GLY A 290 -23.96 11.63 -8.62
C GLY A 290 -23.24 12.88 -8.12
N ILE A 291 -21.91 12.85 -7.98
CA ILE A 291 -21.13 14.05 -7.59
C ILE A 291 -21.16 15.06 -8.74
N LEU A 292 -21.77 16.23 -8.50
CA LEU A 292 -21.92 17.28 -9.52
C LEU A 292 -20.56 17.85 -9.96
N GLU A 293 -19.74 18.25 -8.99
CA GLU A 293 -18.39 18.77 -9.22
C GLU A 293 -17.34 17.81 -8.65
N LYS A 294 -16.81 16.94 -9.50
CA LYS A 294 -15.80 15.96 -9.13
C LYS A 294 -14.44 16.63 -8.93
N ASP A 295 -13.89 16.53 -7.73
CA ASP A 295 -12.53 16.96 -7.44
C ASP A 295 -11.51 15.83 -7.72
N LEU A 296 -10.22 16.15 -7.54
CA LEU A 296 -9.14 15.16 -7.73
C LEU A 296 -9.30 13.94 -6.84
N VAL A 297 -9.82 14.13 -5.62
CA VAL A 297 -10.06 13.04 -4.65
C VAL A 297 -11.14 12.09 -5.17
N SER A 298 -12.25 12.63 -5.71
CA SER A 298 -13.33 11.81 -6.28
C SER A 298 -12.81 10.91 -7.42
N TRP A 299 -12.04 11.47 -8.35
CA TRP A 299 -11.45 10.72 -9.46
C TRP A 299 -10.45 9.66 -8.97
N ALA A 300 -9.51 10.05 -8.10
CA ALA A 300 -8.51 9.14 -7.55
C ALA A 300 -9.14 7.97 -6.80
N SER A 301 -10.13 8.26 -5.94
CA SER A 301 -10.82 7.25 -5.13
C SER A 301 -11.58 6.24 -6.00
N MET A 302 -12.26 6.68 -7.07
CA MET A 302 -12.98 5.74 -7.94
C MET A 302 -12.04 4.91 -8.82
N ILE A 303 -10.94 5.52 -9.32
CA ILE A 303 -9.90 4.79 -10.06
C ILE A 303 -9.27 3.73 -9.16
N GLU A 304 -8.93 4.08 -7.91
CA GLU A 304 -8.36 3.15 -6.94
C GLU A 304 -9.36 2.05 -6.55
N ALA A 305 -10.63 2.40 -6.34
CA ALA A 305 -11.70 1.44 -6.05
C ALA A 305 -11.83 0.38 -7.16
N TYR A 306 -11.80 0.80 -8.42
CA TYR A 306 -11.78 -0.13 -9.54
C TYR A 306 -10.51 -0.99 -9.59
N ALA A 307 -9.34 -0.40 -9.28
CA ALA A 307 -8.08 -1.14 -9.26
C ALA A 307 -8.06 -2.21 -8.16
N GLN A 308 -8.59 -1.90 -6.96
CA GLN A 308 -8.69 -2.84 -5.84
C GLN A 308 -9.73 -3.95 -6.09
N ALA A 309 -10.81 -3.64 -6.82
CA ALA A 309 -11.83 -4.62 -7.21
C ALA A 309 -11.39 -5.51 -8.41
N ASP A 310 -10.13 -5.46 -8.84
CA ASP A 310 -9.59 -6.13 -10.05
C ASP A 310 -10.31 -5.74 -11.37
N LEU A 311 -11.01 -4.59 -11.35
CA LEU A 311 -11.68 -3.99 -12.51
C LEU A 311 -10.76 -2.95 -13.20
N SER A 312 -9.51 -3.33 -13.39
CA SER A 312 -8.44 -2.42 -13.86
C SER A 312 -8.74 -1.74 -15.20
N LEU A 313 -9.49 -2.39 -16.09
CA LEU A 313 -9.91 -1.78 -17.36
C LEU A 313 -10.86 -0.61 -17.14
N GLU A 314 -11.80 -0.72 -16.20
CA GLU A 314 -12.72 0.37 -15.87
C GLU A 314 -11.98 1.55 -15.24
N ALA A 315 -10.96 1.25 -14.39
CA ALA A 315 -10.06 2.27 -13.87
C ALA A 315 -9.36 3.06 -15.00
N LEU A 316 -8.82 2.36 -16.01
CA LEU A 316 -8.15 2.99 -17.15
C LEU A 316 -9.10 3.75 -18.07
N LYS A 317 -10.34 3.26 -18.27
CA LYS A 317 -11.39 3.99 -18.97
C LYS A 317 -11.71 5.31 -18.27
N LEU A 318 -11.85 5.27 -16.95
CA LEU A 318 -12.13 6.44 -16.13
C LEU A 318 -10.96 7.45 -16.20
N PHE A 319 -9.72 6.97 -16.11
CA PHE A 319 -8.53 7.80 -16.28
C PHE A 319 -8.48 8.46 -17.67
N LYS A 320 -8.85 7.73 -18.73
CA LYS A 320 -8.96 8.30 -20.09
C LYS A 320 -10.01 9.41 -20.14
N GLN A 321 -11.18 9.25 -19.50
CA GLN A 321 -12.20 10.31 -19.42
C GLN A 321 -11.65 11.56 -18.72
N MET A 322 -10.93 11.38 -17.60
CA MET A 322 -10.29 12.47 -16.87
C MET A 322 -9.30 13.26 -17.76
N ILE A 323 -8.47 12.56 -18.54
CA ILE A 323 -7.53 13.20 -19.49
C ILE A 323 -8.28 13.99 -20.55
N LEU A 324 -9.36 13.42 -21.11
CA LEU A 324 -10.17 14.08 -22.16
C LEU A 324 -10.84 15.35 -21.61
N GLN A 325 -11.23 15.38 -20.34
CA GLN A 325 -11.77 16.55 -19.65
C GLN A 325 -10.68 17.57 -19.24
N ARG A 326 -9.40 17.32 -19.58
CA ARG A 326 -8.24 18.18 -19.28
C ARG A 326 -8.04 18.45 -17.79
N ILE A 327 -8.48 17.53 -16.92
CA ILE A 327 -8.28 17.64 -15.48
C ILE A 327 -6.79 17.51 -15.19
N LEU A 328 -6.28 18.35 -14.28
CA LEU A 328 -4.88 18.31 -13.87
C LEU A 328 -4.62 17.01 -13.11
N LEU A 329 -3.54 16.31 -13.50
CA LEU A 329 -3.11 15.10 -12.81
C LEU A 329 -2.22 15.49 -11.62
N ASP A 330 -2.39 14.79 -10.53
CA ASP A 330 -1.47 14.83 -9.39
C ASP A 330 -0.78 13.46 -9.21
N SER A 331 0.11 13.36 -8.23
CA SER A 331 0.83 12.12 -7.94
C SER A 331 -0.09 11.01 -7.43
N VAL A 332 -1.17 11.34 -6.70
CA VAL A 332 -2.11 10.36 -6.12
C VAL A 332 -2.85 9.63 -7.24
N ILE A 333 -3.39 10.36 -8.21
CA ILE A 333 -4.05 9.77 -9.37
C ILE A 333 -3.09 8.89 -10.17
N LEU A 334 -1.86 9.36 -10.38
CA LEU A 334 -0.86 8.57 -11.10
C LEU A 334 -0.52 7.28 -10.36
N LEU A 335 -0.46 7.27 -9.03
CA LEU A 335 -0.26 6.07 -8.22
C LEU A 335 -1.43 5.09 -8.39
N SER A 336 -2.67 5.54 -8.34
CA SER A 336 -3.85 4.68 -8.54
C SER A 336 -3.89 4.10 -9.96
N VAL A 337 -3.51 4.89 -10.98
CA VAL A 337 -3.40 4.41 -12.37
C VAL A 337 -2.26 3.40 -12.54
N ILE A 338 -1.11 3.63 -11.89
CA ILE A 338 0.00 2.67 -11.85
C ILE A 338 -0.47 1.36 -11.22
N HIS A 339 -1.22 1.42 -10.11
CA HIS A 339 -1.79 0.24 -9.46
C HIS A 339 -2.70 -0.54 -10.42
N ALA A 340 -3.62 0.13 -11.13
CA ALA A 340 -4.48 -0.51 -12.13
C ALA A 340 -3.66 -1.17 -13.26
N CYS A 341 -2.64 -0.49 -13.79
CA CYS A 341 -1.75 -1.05 -14.80
C CYS A 341 -0.96 -2.26 -14.29
N SER A 342 -0.52 -2.24 -13.03
CA SER A 342 0.20 -3.34 -12.37
C SER A 342 -0.66 -4.58 -12.21
N ASN A 343 -1.94 -4.39 -11.84
CA ASN A 343 -2.90 -5.49 -11.73
C ASN A 343 -3.20 -6.12 -13.08
N LEU A 344 -3.33 -5.29 -14.11
CA LEU A 344 -3.53 -5.76 -15.48
C LEU A 344 -2.28 -6.42 -16.07
N ALA A 345 -1.10 -6.12 -15.52
CA ALA A 345 0.20 -6.49 -16.05
C ALA A 345 0.43 -6.02 -17.51
N SER A 346 -0.19 -4.89 -17.88
CA SER A 346 -0.14 -4.35 -19.23
C SER A 346 1.12 -3.52 -19.46
N PHE A 347 2.03 -4.05 -20.27
CA PHE A 347 3.27 -3.36 -20.62
C PHE A 347 3.04 -2.11 -21.48
N GLN A 348 2.01 -2.12 -22.32
CA GLN A 348 1.69 -0.96 -23.16
C GLN A 348 1.16 0.21 -22.34
N HIS A 349 0.19 -0.04 -21.45
CA HIS A 349 -0.33 0.98 -20.54
C HIS A 349 0.75 1.50 -19.59
N ALA A 350 1.65 0.62 -19.11
CA ALA A 350 2.81 1.03 -18.30
C ALA A 350 3.68 2.06 -19.03
N ARG A 351 3.99 1.83 -20.32
CA ARG A 351 4.75 2.78 -21.14
C ARG A 351 4.02 4.11 -21.36
N CYS A 352 2.70 4.07 -21.54
CA CYS A 352 1.89 5.28 -21.68
C CYS A 352 1.93 6.13 -20.43
N VAL A 353 1.70 5.51 -19.25
CA VAL A 353 1.74 6.19 -17.94
C VAL A 353 3.14 6.75 -17.66
N HIS A 354 4.18 5.97 -17.90
CA HIS A 354 5.56 6.43 -17.77
C HIS A 354 5.84 7.64 -18.68
N GLY A 355 5.33 7.63 -19.91
CA GLY A 355 5.44 8.76 -20.84
C GLY A 355 4.73 10.02 -20.34
N ILE A 356 3.60 9.90 -19.65
CA ILE A 356 2.88 11.02 -19.01
C ILE A 356 3.71 11.60 -17.87
N ILE A 357 4.23 10.73 -16.99
CA ILE A 357 5.07 11.13 -15.85
C ILE A 357 6.31 11.88 -16.31
N THR A 358 7.01 11.34 -17.30
CA THR A 358 8.24 11.97 -17.84
C THR A 358 7.97 13.33 -18.46
N ARG A 359 6.87 13.49 -19.23
CA ARG A 359 6.53 14.75 -19.90
C ARG A 359 6.06 15.85 -18.94
N ARG A 360 5.46 15.49 -17.80
CA ARG A 360 4.95 16.44 -16.80
C ARG A 360 5.96 16.77 -15.70
N PHE A 361 7.21 16.33 -15.82
CA PHE A 361 8.30 16.66 -14.90
C PHE A 361 8.06 16.25 -13.44
N TYR A 362 7.37 15.13 -13.18
CA TYR A 362 7.28 14.53 -11.84
C TYR A 362 8.60 13.84 -11.46
N LYS A 363 9.74 14.55 -11.62
CA LYS A 363 11.05 14.06 -11.23
C LYS A 363 11.25 14.25 -9.73
N ASN A 364 12.08 13.40 -9.13
CA ASN A 364 12.45 13.45 -7.72
C ASN A 364 11.30 13.18 -6.73
N GLN A 365 10.27 12.45 -7.16
CA GLN A 365 9.26 11.91 -6.26
C GLN A 365 9.51 10.42 -6.06
N ILE A 366 10.28 10.06 -5.03
CA ILE A 366 10.74 8.70 -4.76
C ILE A 366 9.57 7.68 -4.76
N VAL A 367 8.40 8.06 -4.22
CA VAL A 367 7.22 7.18 -4.18
C VAL A 367 6.73 6.84 -5.59
N LEU A 368 6.61 7.84 -6.46
CA LEU A 368 6.14 7.64 -7.83
C LEU A 368 7.18 6.87 -8.67
N GLU A 369 8.46 7.18 -8.47
CA GLU A 369 9.57 6.49 -9.13
C GLU A 369 9.64 5.02 -8.71
N THR A 370 9.49 4.74 -7.41
CA THR A 370 9.43 3.37 -6.89
C THR A 370 8.23 2.59 -7.43
N SER A 371 7.07 3.25 -7.54
CA SER A 371 5.87 2.64 -8.12
C SER A 371 6.03 2.32 -9.61
N LEU A 372 6.81 3.09 -10.37
CA LEU A 372 7.15 2.76 -11.75
C LEU A 372 8.08 1.55 -11.85
N ILE A 373 9.01 1.37 -10.92
CA ILE A 373 9.84 0.17 -10.85
C ILE A 373 8.95 -1.05 -10.62
N ASP A 374 8.06 -1.00 -9.61
CA ASP A 374 7.10 -2.06 -9.32
C ASP A 374 6.19 -2.38 -10.53
N LEU A 375 5.71 -1.35 -11.20
CA LEU A 375 4.92 -1.49 -12.42
C LEU A 375 5.66 -2.30 -13.50
N TYR A 376 6.92 -1.96 -13.81
CA TYR A 376 7.68 -2.68 -14.81
C TYR A 376 8.01 -4.11 -14.38
N VAL A 377 8.30 -4.32 -13.10
CA VAL A 377 8.45 -5.66 -12.52
C VAL A 377 7.17 -6.48 -12.76
N LYS A 378 6.00 -5.93 -12.40
CA LYS A 378 4.70 -6.61 -12.54
C LYS A 378 4.22 -6.77 -13.98
N CYS A 379 4.78 -6.00 -14.91
CA CYS A 379 4.57 -6.17 -16.35
C CYS A 379 5.58 -7.14 -17.01
N GLY A 380 6.41 -7.81 -16.22
CA GLY A 380 7.37 -8.82 -16.73
C GLY A 380 8.59 -8.21 -17.41
N SER A 381 9.01 -7.01 -17.05
CA SER A 381 10.15 -6.34 -17.68
C SER A 381 11.19 -5.81 -16.69
N LEU A 382 12.04 -6.72 -16.20
CA LEU A 382 13.16 -6.36 -15.32
C LEU A 382 14.15 -5.38 -15.95
N VAL A 383 14.33 -5.44 -17.27
CA VAL A 383 15.24 -4.53 -18.00
C VAL A 383 14.81 -3.06 -17.83
N TYR A 384 13.51 -2.77 -17.98
CA TYR A 384 13.00 -1.42 -17.77
C TYR A 384 13.00 -1.03 -16.28
N ALA A 385 12.64 -1.96 -15.38
CA ALA A 385 12.69 -1.74 -13.95
C ALA A 385 14.11 -1.36 -13.49
N ARG A 386 15.12 -2.15 -13.87
CA ARG A 386 16.54 -1.89 -13.57
C ARG A 386 17.02 -0.56 -14.14
N LYS A 387 16.76 -0.33 -15.42
CA LYS A 387 17.17 0.89 -16.11
C LYS A 387 16.58 2.15 -15.49
N TYR A 388 15.36 2.05 -14.94
CA TYR A 388 14.72 3.17 -14.25
C TYR A 388 15.31 3.37 -12.85
N PHE A 389 15.50 2.28 -12.11
CA PHE A 389 16.16 2.30 -10.80
C PHE A 389 17.58 2.91 -10.87
N ASP A 390 18.37 2.55 -11.90
CA ASP A 390 19.73 3.07 -12.07
C ASP A 390 19.75 4.57 -12.37
N LYS A 391 18.66 5.13 -12.91
CA LYS A 391 18.49 6.56 -13.20
C LYS A 391 17.97 7.39 -12.03
N MET A 392 17.48 6.76 -10.96
CA MET A 392 17.00 7.48 -9.77
C MET A 392 18.16 8.26 -9.14
N GLN A 393 17.92 9.53 -8.81
CA GLN A 393 18.90 10.38 -8.12
C GLN A 393 19.04 9.96 -6.64
N GLU A 394 17.94 9.68 -5.99
CA GLU A 394 17.87 9.22 -4.60
C GLU A 394 17.18 7.86 -4.54
N ARG A 395 17.73 6.96 -3.75
CA ARG A 395 17.20 5.61 -3.53
C ARG A 395 16.97 5.41 -2.05
N ASN A 396 15.77 4.98 -1.70
CA ASN A 396 15.44 4.63 -0.32
C ASN A 396 15.29 3.11 -0.16
N ILE A 397 15.08 2.67 1.07
CA ILE A 397 14.92 1.25 1.40
C ILE A 397 13.79 0.57 0.58
N VAL A 398 12.71 1.30 0.30
CA VAL A 398 11.56 0.77 -0.45
C VAL A 398 11.92 0.53 -1.91
N SER A 399 12.65 1.47 -2.56
CA SER A 399 13.07 1.30 -3.96
C SER A 399 14.03 0.12 -4.14
N TRP A 400 14.96 -0.08 -3.20
CA TRP A 400 15.82 -1.26 -3.17
C TRP A 400 15.03 -2.55 -2.99
N SER A 401 14.18 -2.63 -1.95
CA SER A 401 13.38 -3.81 -1.64
C SER A 401 12.43 -4.18 -2.80
N THR A 402 11.86 -3.18 -3.48
CA THR A 402 11.00 -3.38 -4.65
C THR A 402 11.77 -4.05 -5.79
N LEU A 403 12.99 -3.58 -6.08
CA LEU A 403 13.79 -4.18 -7.15
C LEU A 403 14.30 -5.57 -6.78
N ILE A 404 14.77 -5.78 -5.54
CA ILE A 404 15.22 -7.09 -5.01
C ILE A 404 14.08 -8.11 -5.10
N SER A 405 12.89 -7.76 -4.60
CA SER A 405 11.69 -8.58 -4.71
C SER A 405 11.34 -8.87 -6.18
N GLY A 406 11.47 -7.85 -7.04
CA GLY A 406 11.27 -7.99 -8.48
C GLY A 406 12.14 -9.07 -9.10
N TYR A 407 13.44 -9.07 -8.84
CA TYR A 407 14.34 -10.11 -9.32
C TYR A 407 13.99 -11.48 -8.72
N GLY A 408 13.59 -11.54 -7.46
CA GLY A 408 13.16 -12.78 -6.79
C GLY A 408 11.96 -13.44 -7.47
N ILE A 409 10.88 -12.69 -7.71
CA ILE A 409 9.66 -13.24 -8.35
C ILE A 409 9.86 -13.63 -9.82
N HIS A 410 10.91 -13.12 -10.46
CA HIS A 410 11.33 -13.52 -11.82
C HIS A 410 12.29 -14.70 -11.83
N GLY A 411 12.65 -15.28 -10.66
CA GLY A 411 13.54 -16.42 -10.53
C GLY A 411 15.04 -16.09 -10.57
N ASN A 412 15.40 -14.80 -10.56
CA ASN A 412 16.78 -14.33 -10.60
C ASN A 412 17.35 -14.11 -9.19
N GLY A 413 17.37 -15.17 -8.36
CA GLY A 413 17.75 -15.08 -6.94
C GLY A 413 19.17 -14.56 -6.70
N ARG A 414 20.14 -14.94 -7.54
CA ARG A 414 21.53 -14.46 -7.42
C ARG A 414 21.67 -12.97 -7.65
N GLU A 415 20.95 -12.42 -8.62
CA GLU A 415 20.95 -10.98 -8.88
C GLU A 415 20.26 -10.21 -7.75
N ALA A 416 19.19 -10.80 -7.16
CA ALA A 416 18.54 -10.23 -5.98
C ALA A 416 19.51 -10.16 -4.78
N LEU A 417 20.32 -11.19 -4.55
CA LEU A 417 21.37 -11.20 -3.52
C LEU A 417 22.44 -10.12 -3.79
N TYR A 418 22.92 -10.01 -5.02
CA TYR A 418 23.88 -8.99 -5.39
C TYR A 418 23.35 -7.57 -5.13
N LEU A 419 22.08 -7.30 -5.45
CA LEU A 419 21.43 -6.03 -5.15
C LEU A 419 21.27 -5.79 -3.64
N PHE A 420 20.98 -6.84 -2.88
CA PHE A 420 20.90 -6.75 -1.43
C PHE A 420 22.26 -6.42 -0.81
N ASP A 421 23.36 -6.98 -1.34
CA ASP A 421 24.72 -6.64 -0.92
C ASP A 421 25.09 -5.18 -1.24
N GLN A 422 24.72 -4.68 -2.42
CA GLN A 422 24.86 -3.27 -2.76
C GLN A 422 24.06 -2.35 -1.83
N MET A 423 22.83 -2.75 -1.49
CA MET A 423 21.98 -2.00 -0.56
C MET A 423 22.63 -1.88 0.82
N LYS A 424 23.17 -2.99 1.36
CA LYS A 424 23.83 -3.01 2.69
C LYS A 424 25.00 -2.02 2.80
N ALA A 425 25.65 -1.72 1.70
CA ALA A 425 26.75 -0.76 1.66
C ALA A 425 26.29 0.71 1.83
N SER A 426 25.03 1.01 1.57
CA SER A 426 24.48 2.37 1.56
C SER A 426 23.36 2.62 2.56
N ILE A 427 22.53 1.62 2.85
CA ILE A 427 21.34 1.73 3.68
C ILE A 427 21.23 0.51 4.58
N LYS A 428 20.95 0.69 5.88
CA LYS A 428 20.70 -0.42 6.80
C LYS A 428 19.39 -1.13 6.40
N PRO A 429 19.42 -2.45 6.12
CA PRO A 429 18.22 -3.22 5.79
C PRO A 429 17.20 -3.25 6.93
N ASP A 430 15.93 -3.23 6.58
CA ASP A 430 14.81 -3.47 7.48
C ASP A 430 14.22 -4.88 7.29
N HIS A 431 13.17 -5.19 8.02
CA HIS A 431 12.47 -6.48 7.92
C HIS A 431 11.90 -6.74 6.51
N VAL A 432 11.49 -5.70 5.75
CA VAL A 432 10.94 -5.86 4.38
C VAL A 432 12.05 -6.19 3.38
N ALA A 433 13.22 -5.57 3.53
CA ALA A 433 14.37 -5.86 2.69
C ALA A 433 14.84 -7.32 2.87
N PHE A 434 14.89 -7.80 4.13
CA PHE A 434 15.20 -9.20 4.42
C PHE A 434 14.14 -10.15 3.87
N LEU A 435 12.84 -9.82 4.01
CA LEU A 435 11.76 -10.60 3.42
C LEU A 435 11.92 -10.73 1.91
N SER A 436 12.28 -9.64 1.23
CA SER A 436 12.47 -9.62 -0.22
C SER A 436 13.61 -10.53 -0.67
N VAL A 437 14.77 -10.50 0.02
CA VAL A 437 15.90 -11.35 -0.34
C VAL A 437 15.69 -12.80 0.05
N LEU A 438 15.06 -13.11 1.19
CA LEU A 438 14.75 -14.48 1.59
C LEU A 438 13.74 -15.13 0.64
N SER A 439 12.73 -14.39 0.20
CA SER A 439 11.80 -14.83 -0.85
C SER A 439 12.54 -15.12 -2.17
N ALA A 440 13.51 -14.26 -2.53
CA ALA A 440 14.34 -14.49 -3.72
C ALA A 440 15.22 -15.74 -3.59
N CYS A 441 15.78 -16.00 -2.41
CA CYS A 441 16.51 -17.24 -2.12
C CYS A 441 15.61 -18.48 -2.24
N SER A 442 14.37 -18.40 -1.69
CA SER A 442 13.40 -19.49 -1.81
C SER A 442 13.05 -19.77 -3.27
N HIS A 443 12.77 -18.75 -4.07
CA HIS A 443 12.45 -18.94 -5.49
C HIS A 443 13.65 -19.39 -6.35
N GLY A 444 14.88 -19.08 -5.90
CA GLY A 444 16.12 -19.44 -6.60
C GLY A 444 16.78 -20.73 -6.10
N GLY A 445 16.25 -21.38 -5.05
CA GLY A 445 16.85 -22.57 -4.45
C GLY A 445 18.20 -22.33 -3.75
N LEU A 446 18.45 -21.11 -3.28
CA LEU A 446 19.70 -20.66 -2.69
C LEU A 446 19.70 -20.90 -1.17
N ILE A 447 19.90 -22.18 -0.77
CA ILE A 447 19.72 -22.61 0.62
C ILE A 447 20.78 -22.00 1.54
N VAL A 448 22.05 -22.05 1.14
CA VAL A 448 23.18 -21.57 1.95
C VAL A 448 23.05 -20.06 2.18
N GLU A 449 22.84 -19.33 1.11
CA GLU A 449 22.69 -17.88 1.11
C GLU A 449 21.42 -17.44 1.89
N GLY A 450 20.34 -18.24 1.80
CA GLY A 450 19.12 -18.04 2.58
C GLY A 450 19.37 -18.12 4.08
N TRP A 451 20.12 -19.14 4.54
CA TRP A 451 20.53 -19.26 5.94
C TRP A 451 21.46 -18.13 6.39
N GLU A 452 22.41 -17.73 5.56
CA GLU A 452 23.31 -16.60 5.86
C GLU A 452 22.51 -15.31 6.02
N CYS A 453 21.59 -15.01 5.11
CA CYS A 453 20.70 -13.85 5.20
C CYS A 453 19.83 -13.90 6.46
N PHE A 454 19.19 -15.03 6.76
CA PHE A 454 18.32 -15.18 7.93
C PHE A 454 19.08 -14.98 9.24
N ASN A 455 20.25 -15.60 9.39
CA ASN A 455 21.06 -15.47 10.60
C ASN A 455 21.62 -14.06 10.77
N SER A 456 21.97 -13.38 9.67
CA SER A 456 22.49 -12.02 9.69
C SER A 456 21.46 -10.99 10.19
N MET A 457 20.16 -11.26 10.05
CA MET A 457 19.10 -10.37 10.54
C MET A 457 19.32 -9.96 12.00
N SER A 458 19.42 -10.95 12.89
CA SER A 458 19.57 -10.71 14.33
C SER A 458 21.01 -10.39 14.69
N ARG A 459 21.99 -11.11 14.12
CA ARG A 459 23.41 -11.02 14.47
C ARG A 459 24.03 -9.68 14.06
N ASP A 460 23.80 -9.23 12.82
CA ASP A 460 24.53 -8.11 12.22
C ASP A 460 23.69 -6.83 12.17
N PHE A 461 22.37 -6.97 12.00
CA PHE A 461 21.48 -5.83 11.76
C PHE A 461 20.49 -5.55 12.89
N GLN A 462 20.40 -6.43 13.91
CA GLN A 462 19.46 -6.29 15.05
C GLN A 462 17.99 -6.22 14.58
N VAL A 463 17.66 -6.94 13.52
CA VAL A 463 16.30 -7.10 13.03
C VAL A 463 15.73 -8.41 13.54
N THR A 464 14.68 -8.36 14.34
CA THR A 464 14.02 -9.57 14.85
C THR A 464 13.23 -10.26 13.73
N PRO A 465 13.48 -11.57 13.45
CA PRO A 465 12.70 -12.32 12.49
C PRO A 465 11.22 -12.38 12.88
N ARG A 466 10.34 -12.16 11.91
CA ARG A 466 8.88 -12.24 12.03
C ARG A 466 8.37 -13.50 11.33
N PRO A 467 7.10 -13.94 11.57
CA PRO A 467 6.54 -15.13 10.94
C PRO A 467 6.74 -15.22 9.41
N GLU A 468 6.70 -14.09 8.71
CA GLU A 468 6.87 -14.05 7.25
C GLU A 468 8.29 -14.49 6.83
N HIS A 469 9.33 -14.17 7.60
CA HIS A 469 10.71 -14.61 7.34
C HIS A 469 10.85 -16.10 7.56
N TYR A 470 10.22 -16.64 8.62
CA TYR A 470 10.15 -18.09 8.86
C TYR A 470 9.41 -18.81 7.73
N ALA A 471 8.31 -18.25 7.23
CA ALA A 471 7.59 -18.80 6.09
C ALA A 471 8.46 -18.91 4.83
N CYS A 472 9.29 -17.90 4.53
CA CYS A 472 10.26 -17.96 3.41
C CYS A 472 11.30 -19.06 3.60
N MET A 473 11.81 -19.25 4.82
CA MET A 473 12.78 -20.32 5.11
C MET A 473 12.13 -21.71 5.01
N VAL A 474 10.90 -21.86 5.52
CA VAL A 474 10.13 -23.11 5.37
C VAL A 474 9.84 -23.42 3.92
N ASP A 475 9.48 -22.42 3.08
CA ASP A 475 9.29 -22.59 1.64
C ASP A 475 10.62 -22.99 0.94
N LEU A 476 11.74 -22.37 1.33
CA LEU A 476 13.07 -22.68 0.80
C LEU A 476 13.48 -24.14 1.10
N LEU A 477 13.40 -24.55 2.36
CA LEU A 477 13.71 -25.92 2.80
C LEU A 477 12.74 -26.93 2.19
N GLY A 478 11.46 -26.57 2.15
CA GLY A 478 10.40 -27.39 1.60
C GLY A 478 10.59 -27.68 0.11
N ARG A 479 10.87 -26.66 -0.70
CA ARG A 479 11.19 -26.83 -2.14
C ARG A 479 12.43 -27.68 -2.36
N ALA A 480 13.40 -27.60 -1.47
CA ALA A 480 14.62 -28.40 -1.51
C ALA A 480 14.43 -29.86 -1.03
N GLY A 481 13.22 -30.26 -0.63
CA GLY A 481 12.94 -31.61 -0.12
C GLY A 481 13.35 -31.86 1.32
N ARG A 482 13.80 -30.82 2.06
CA ARG A 482 14.27 -30.91 3.44
C ARG A 482 13.10 -30.76 4.43
N LEU A 483 12.04 -31.61 4.26
CA LEU A 483 10.77 -31.45 5.00
C LEU A 483 10.93 -31.59 6.52
N ASN A 484 11.76 -32.53 6.98
CA ASN A 484 11.98 -32.72 8.41
C ASN A 484 12.69 -31.50 9.02
N GLU A 485 13.68 -30.95 8.34
CA GLU A 485 14.36 -29.73 8.79
C GLU A 485 13.41 -28.53 8.82
N ALA A 486 12.48 -28.44 7.86
CA ALA A 486 11.44 -27.43 7.86
C ALA A 486 10.50 -27.57 9.07
N CYS A 487 10.13 -28.78 9.45
CA CYS A 487 9.34 -29.05 10.66
C CYS A 487 10.08 -28.67 11.94
N ASP A 488 11.34 -29.13 12.09
CA ASP A 488 12.20 -28.77 13.23
C ASP A 488 12.38 -27.26 13.34
N PHE A 489 12.47 -26.57 12.20
CA PHE A 489 12.58 -25.11 12.17
C PHE A 489 11.30 -24.42 12.62
N ILE A 490 10.12 -24.94 12.25
CA ILE A 490 8.82 -24.46 12.72
C ILE A 490 8.69 -24.64 14.23
N GLU A 491 9.08 -25.80 14.78
CA GLU A 491 8.98 -26.10 16.21
C GLU A 491 9.88 -25.19 17.06
N ARG A 492 11.01 -24.74 16.51
CA ARG A 492 11.96 -23.83 17.17
C ARG A 492 11.60 -22.35 17.04
N MET A 493 10.48 -22.01 16.39
CA MET A 493 10.05 -20.61 16.29
C MET A 493 9.76 -20.02 17.68
N PRO A 494 10.26 -18.81 18.00
CA PRO A 494 10.00 -18.15 19.28
C PRO A 494 8.56 -17.63 19.40
N THR A 495 7.85 -17.52 18.26
CA THR A 495 6.46 -17.07 18.18
C THR A 495 5.59 -18.16 17.56
N ARG A 496 4.29 -18.13 17.85
CA ARG A 496 3.34 -19.09 17.28
C ARG A 496 3.34 -18.99 15.75
N PRO A 497 3.52 -20.12 15.02
CA PRO A 497 3.45 -20.13 13.56
C PRO A 497 2.09 -19.67 13.04
N ASP A 498 2.08 -18.83 12.02
CA ASP A 498 0.88 -18.31 11.37
C ASP A 498 0.44 -19.18 10.17
N ALA A 499 -0.64 -18.76 9.49
CA ALA A 499 -1.14 -19.44 8.30
C ALA A 499 -0.17 -19.39 7.11
N GLY A 500 0.78 -18.44 7.08
CA GLY A 500 1.83 -18.34 6.08
C GLY A 500 2.84 -19.47 6.20
N VAL A 501 3.34 -19.71 7.41
CA VAL A 501 4.31 -20.76 7.74
C VAL A 501 3.73 -22.16 7.44
N TRP A 502 2.54 -22.45 7.96
CA TRP A 502 1.88 -23.73 7.68
C TRP A 502 1.48 -23.90 6.21
N GLY A 503 1.16 -22.79 5.54
CA GLY A 503 0.88 -22.77 4.11
C GLY A 503 2.10 -23.11 3.26
N ALA A 504 3.28 -22.64 3.64
CA ALA A 504 4.54 -22.98 2.99
C ALA A 504 4.85 -24.49 3.13
N LEU A 505 4.68 -25.04 4.34
CA LEU A 505 4.87 -26.48 4.58
C LEU A 505 3.87 -27.32 3.77
N LEU A 506 2.58 -26.96 3.75
CA LEU A 506 1.57 -27.68 2.95
C LEU A 506 1.91 -27.61 1.43
N GLY A 507 2.42 -26.48 0.96
CA GLY A 507 2.91 -26.32 -0.40
C GLY A 507 4.07 -27.26 -0.73
N ALA A 508 5.02 -27.40 0.18
CA ALA A 508 6.14 -28.32 0.06
C ALA A 508 5.68 -29.79 0.08
N CYS A 509 4.74 -30.15 0.95
CA CYS A 509 4.18 -31.50 1.00
C CYS A 509 3.52 -31.91 -0.31
N ARG A 510 2.96 -30.97 -1.07
CA ARG A 510 2.43 -31.24 -2.42
C ARG A 510 3.53 -31.60 -3.40
N ILE A 511 4.68 -30.94 -3.35
CA ILE A 511 5.80 -31.19 -4.27
C ILE A 511 6.36 -32.59 -4.04
N HIS A 512 6.48 -32.98 -2.78
CA HIS A 512 7.12 -34.23 -2.35
C HIS A 512 6.13 -35.33 -1.99
N LEU A 513 4.84 -35.15 -2.22
CA LEU A 513 3.74 -36.11 -1.95
C LEU A 513 3.76 -36.65 -0.50
N ASN A 514 4.17 -35.82 0.48
CA ASN A 514 4.18 -36.22 1.88
C ASN A 514 2.79 -35.96 2.51
N VAL A 515 2.00 -37.04 2.63
CA VAL A 515 0.62 -36.95 3.14
C VAL A 515 0.59 -36.65 4.65
N GLU A 516 1.48 -37.26 5.42
CA GLU A 516 1.47 -37.14 6.89
C GLU A 516 1.71 -35.70 7.34
N LEU A 517 2.74 -35.07 6.84
CA LEU A 517 3.03 -33.67 7.15
C LEU A 517 1.98 -32.72 6.53
N ALA A 518 1.36 -33.08 5.42
CA ALA A 518 0.27 -32.32 4.84
C ALA A 518 -0.96 -32.29 5.76
N GLU A 519 -1.29 -33.41 6.39
CA GLU A 519 -2.39 -33.52 7.35
C GLU A 519 -2.14 -32.64 8.58
N VAL A 520 -0.91 -32.66 9.11
CA VAL A 520 -0.49 -31.80 10.24
C VAL A 520 -0.63 -30.32 9.87
N ALA A 521 -0.05 -29.90 8.75
CA ALA A 521 -0.11 -28.52 8.30
C ALA A 521 -1.57 -28.06 8.04
N ALA A 522 -2.38 -28.92 7.40
CA ALA A 522 -3.77 -28.62 7.10
C ALA A 522 -4.64 -28.47 8.36
N LYS A 523 -4.38 -29.25 9.42
CA LYS A 523 -5.09 -29.12 10.70
C LYS A 523 -4.95 -27.69 11.24
N TYR A 524 -3.74 -27.16 11.33
CA TYR A 524 -3.50 -25.80 11.79
C TYR A 524 -4.10 -24.75 10.82
N LEU A 525 -4.01 -24.97 9.51
CA LEU A 525 -4.57 -24.04 8.53
C LEU A 525 -6.10 -23.96 8.58
N PHE A 526 -6.79 -25.06 8.87
CA PHE A 526 -8.25 -25.06 9.00
C PHE A 526 -8.74 -24.36 10.27
N GLU A 527 -7.87 -24.14 11.27
CA GLU A 527 -8.13 -23.33 12.44
C GLU A 527 -7.78 -21.84 12.19
N LEU A 528 -6.63 -21.58 11.56
CA LEU A 528 -6.08 -20.24 11.39
C LEU A 528 -6.67 -19.49 10.16
N ASP A 529 -7.02 -20.21 9.08
CA ASP A 529 -7.42 -19.65 7.77
C ASP A 529 -8.53 -20.48 7.13
N ALA A 530 -9.59 -20.72 7.89
CA ALA A 530 -10.71 -21.60 7.51
C ALA A 530 -11.47 -21.14 6.24
N GLY A 531 -11.42 -19.85 5.91
CA GLY A 531 -12.10 -19.26 4.74
C GLY A 531 -11.35 -19.42 3.42
N ASN A 532 -10.12 -19.88 3.42
CA ASN A 532 -9.27 -19.90 2.24
C ASN A 532 -9.45 -21.20 1.41
N PRO A 533 -10.07 -21.14 0.21
CA PRO A 533 -10.31 -22.29 -0.62
C PRO A 533 -9.04 -23.03 -1.04
N GLY A 534 -7.92 -22.31 -1.18
CA GLY A 534 -6.66 -22.88 -1.62
C GLY A 534 -6.15 -23.98 -0.69
N ARG A 535 -6.40 -23.86 0.63
CA ARG A 535 -5.96 -24.84 1.63
C ARG A 535 -6.65 -26.20 1.45
N TYR A 536 -7.97 -26.17 1.24
CA TYR A 536 -8.78 -27.39 1.00
C TYR A 536 -8.42 -28.05 -0.33
N VAL A 537 -8.30 -27.25 -1.39
CA VAL A 537 -7.95 -27.75 -2.72
C VAL A 537 -6.57 -28.39 -2.70
N LEU A 538 -5.58 -27.76 -2.03
CA LEU A 538 -4.22 -28.27 -1.99
C LEU A 538 -4.14 -29.62 -1.25
N LEU A 539 -4.77 -29.75 -0.08
CA LEU A 539 -4.83 -31.02 0.65
C LEU A 539 -5.58 -32.11 -0.15
N SER A 540 -6.75 -31.75 -0.73
CA SER A 540 -7.50 -32.67 -1.59
C SER A 540 -6.65 -33.17 -2.78
N ASN A 541 -5.83 -32.30 -3.37
CA ASN A 541 -4.94 -32.66 -4.46
C ASN A 541 -3.84 -33.62 -4.00
N ILE A 542 -3.25 -33.40 -2.82
CA ILE A 542 -2.25 -34.31 -2.22
C ILE A 542 -2.85 -35.69 -2.02
N TYR A 543 -4.04 -35.80 -1.44
CA TYR A 543 -4.73 -37.06 -1.28
C TYR A 543 -5.03 -37.76 -2.61
N SER A 544 -5.54 -37.02 -3.60
CA SER A 544 -5.83 -37.57 -4.93
C SER A 544 -4.58 -38.12 -5.61
N SER A 545 -3.46 -37.35 -5.56
CA SER A 545 -2.18 -37.80 -6.13
C SER A 545 -1.56 -39.00 -5.41
N SER A 546 -1.92 -39.21 -4.12
CA SER A 546 -1.47 -40.35 -3.30
C SER A 546 -2.46 -41.51 -3.33
N GLY A 547 -3.49 -41.50 -4.20
CA GLY A 547 -4.48 -42.55 -4.32
C GLY A 547 -5.56 -42.59 -3.21
N LYS A 548 -5.51 -41.65 -2.24
CA LYS A 548 -6.46 -41.59 -1.11
C LYS A 548 -7.74 -40.82 -1.49
N ARG A 549 -8.51 -41.34 -2.45
CA ARG A 549 -9.69 -40.65 -3.02
C ARG A 549 -10.75 -40.31 -1.99
N ASN A 550 -11.09 -41.24 -1.07
CA ASN A 550 -12.09 -41.03 -0.02
C ASN A 550 -11.76 -39.85 0.87
N ASP A 551 -10.45 -39.63 1.19
CA ASP A 551 -9.97 -38.53 1.99
C ASP A 551 -10.06 -37.20 1.21
N ALA A 552 -9.76 -37.23 -0.08
CA ALA A 552 -9.91 -36.07 -0.96
C ALA A 552 -11.39 -35.61 -1.01
N ASP A 553 -12.34 -36.55 -1.11
CA ASP A 553 -13.78 -36.24 -1.14
C ASP A 553 -14.28 -35.72 0.21
N ARG A 554 -13.76 -36.26 1.32
CA ARG A 554 -14.07 -35.74 2.67
C ARG A 554 -13.63 -34.26 2.81
N VAL A 555 -12.43 -33.90 2.34
CA VAL A 555 -11.95 -32.51 2.38
C VAL A 555 -12.80 -31.60 1.49
N ARG A 556 -13.18 -32.03 0.31
CA ARG A 556 -14.08 -31.29 -0.58
C ARG A 556 -15.48 -31.09 0.02
N ALA A 557 -16.00 -32.10 0.68
CA ALA A 557 -17.28 -32.03 1.39
C ALA A 557 -17.21 -31.08 2.59
N LEU A 558 -16.07 -31.07 3.32
CA LEU A 558 -15.81 -30.11 4.40
C LEU A 558 -15.78 -28.66 3.87
N MET A 559 -15.08 -28.41 2.77
CA MET A 559 -15.04 -27.10 2.10
C MET A 559 -16.44 -26.61 1.74
N LYS A 560 -17.27 -27.49 1.15
CA LYS A 560 -18.66 -27.17 0.79
C LYS A 560 -19.52 -26.88 2.02
N ARG A 561 -19.40 -27.67 3.09
CA ARG A 561 -20.13 -27.46 4.36
C ARG A 561 -19.79 -26.12 5.02
N ARG A 562 -18.54 -25.68 4.89
CA ARG A 562 -18.08 -24.36 5.40
C ARG A 562 -18.45 -23.18 4.47
N GLY A 563 -19.19 -23.43 3.38
CA GLY A 563 -19.58 -22.39 2.43
C GLY A 563 -18.44 -21.81 1.60
N VAL A 564 -17.25 -22.43 1.66
CA VAL A 564 -16.05 -21.95 0.94
C VAL A 564 -16.15 -22.38 -0.53
N ARG A 565 -16.04 -21.44 -1.45
CA ARG A 565 -16.13 -21.68 -2.90
C ARG A 565 -14.76 -21.59 -3.57
N LYS A 566 -14.47 -22.54 -4.47
CA LYS A 566 -13.28 -22.53 -5.31
C LYS A 566 -13.40 -21.42 -6.37
N ILE A 567 -12.34 -20.63 -6.52
CA ILE A 567 -12.22 -19.65 -7.61
C ILE A 567 -11.84 -20.40 -8.89
N ALA A 568 -12.55 -20.15 -9.98
CA ALA A 568 -12.25 -20.74 -11.28
C ALA A 568 -10.89 -20.23 -11.81
N GLY A 569 -10.09 -21.16 -12.35
CA GLY A 569 -8.83 -20.81 -13.02
C GLY A 569 -9.11 -20.13 -14.35
N HIS A 570 -8.53 -18.93 -14.55
CA HIS A 570 -8.59 -18.22 -15.82
C HIS A 570 -7.23 -17.67 -16.20
N THR A 571 -7.03 -17.44 -17.49
CA THR A 571 -5.83 -16.83 -18.06
C THR A 571 -6.21 -15.60 -18.88
N ILE A 572 -5.49 -14.53 -18.68
CA ILE A 572 -5.70 -13.24 -19.34
C ILE A 572 -4.55 -12.99 -20.31
N ILE A 573 -4.90 -12.47 -21.49
CA ILE A 573 -3.95 -11.96 -22.49
C ILE A 573 -4.42 -10.60 -23.00
N GLU A 574 -3.49 -9.66 -23.17
CA GLU A 574 -3.75 -8.36 -23.78
C GLU A 574 -3.21 -8.31 -25.20
N ILE A 575 -4.08 -7.98 -26.16
CA ILE A 575 -3.72 -7.78 -27.57
C ILE A 575 -4.39 -6.48 -28.05
N GLU A 576 -3.63 -5.57 -28.63
CA GLU A 576 -4.11 -4.29 -29.16
C GLU A 576 -4.97 -3.47 -28.17
N ASN A 577 -4.52 -3.40 -26.90
CA ASN A 577 -5.23 -2.72 -25.79
C ASN A 577 -6.61 -3.33 -25.46
N LYS A 578 -6.91 -4.55 -25.92
CA LYS A 578 -8.07 -5.34 -25.51
C LYS A 578 -7.62 -6.52 -24.67
N VAL A 579 -8.36 -6.77 -23.62
CA VAL A 579 -8.11 -7.88 -22.72
C VAL A 579 -9.05 -9.03 -23.05
N TYR A 580 -8.47 -10.21 -23.21
CA TYR A 580 -9.18 -11.45 -23.48
C TYR A 580 -8.94 -12.38 -22.30
N THR A 581 -10.01 -13.02 -21.83
CA THR A 581 -9.97 -13.95 -20.70
C THR A 581 -10.36 -15.33 -21.20
N PHE A 582 -9.58 -16.35 -20.83
CA PHE A 582 -9.84 -17.75 -21.18
C PHE A 582 -10.00 -18.57 -19.90
N VAL A 583 -11.01 -19.45 -19.87
CA VAL A 583 -11.12 -20.53 -18.89
C VAL A 583 -10.77 -21.87 -19.56
N ALA A 584 -10.59 -22.93 -18.77
CA ALA A 584 -10.34 -24.26 -19.37
C ALA A 584 -11.54 -24.69 -20.22
N GLY A 585 -11.30 -25.12 -21.45
CA GLY A 585 -12.34 -25.52 -22.39
C GLY A 585 -13.20 -24.36 -22.93
N ASP A 586 -12.74 -23.13 -22.86
CA ASP A 586 -13.48 -21.94 -23.27
C ASP A 586 -13.85 -21.98 -24.77
N GLN A 587 -15.11 -21.74 -25.04
CA GLN A 587 -15.66 -21.64 -26.40
C GLN A 587 -16.37 -20.30 -26.66
N SER A 588 -16.22 -19.35 -25.77
CA SER A 588 -16.90 -18.04 -25.85
C SER A 588 -16.25 -17.05 -26.82
N ASN A 589 -15.00 -17.29 -27.21
CA ASN A 589 -14.26 -16.39 -28.07
C ASN A 589 -14.77 -16.46 -29.54
N PRO A 590 -14.96 -15.35 -30.25
CA PRO A 590 -15.37 -15.36 -31.66
C PRO A 590 -14.46 -16.18 -32.59
N GLN A 591 -13.17 -16.35 -32.24
CA GLN A 591 -12.20 -17.12 -33.01
C GLN A 591 -12.05 -18.58 -32.52
N THR A 592 -13.01 -19.10 -31.74
CA THR A 592 -12.90 -20.41 -31.08
C THR A 592 -12.47 -21.51 -32.04
N ASN A 593 -13.11 -21.66 -33.20
CA ASN A 593 -12.79 -22.71 -34.16
C ASN A 593 -11.33 -22.61 -34.62
N LEU A 594 -10.85 -21.42 -34.89
CA LEU A 594 -9.47 -21.17 -35.33
C LEU A 594 -8.46 -21.48 -34.20
N ILE A 595 -8.79 -21.06 -32.96
CA ILE A 595 -7.96 -21.31 -31.78
C ILE A 595 -7.81 -22.82 -31.56
N TYR A 596 -8.90 -23.59 -31.59
CA TYR A 596 -8.87 -25.04 -31.36
C TYR A 596 -8.18 -25.81 -32.48
N THR A 597 -8.37 -25.42 -33.73
CA THR A 597 -7.66 -25.99 -34.88
C THR A 597 -6.13 -25.74 -34.76
N GLU A 598 -5.74 -24.54 -34.42
CA GLU A 598 -4.30 -24.21 -34.29
C GLU A 598 -3.72 -24.83 -33.01
N LEU A 599 -4.49 -24.96 -31.94
CA LEU A 599 -4.09 -25.68 -30.73
C LEU A 599 -3.76 -27.14 -31.04
N GLU A 600 -4.61 -27.84 -31.79
CA GLU A 600 -4.37 -29.23 -32.19
C GLU A 600 -3.10 -29.36 -33.01
N LYS A 601 -2.89 -28.51 -34.00
CA LYS A 601 -1.63 -28.46 -34.76
C LYS A 601 -0.43 -28.20 -33.87
N MET A 602 -0.55 -27.25 -32.90
CA MET A 602 0.52 -26.91 -32.00
C MET A 602 0.88 -28.09 -31.07
N ILE A 603 -0.12 -28.78 -30.52
CA ILE A 603 0.09 -29.97 -29.71
C ILE A 603 0.84 -31.06 -30.50
N ASN A 604 0.43 -31.30 -31.75
CA ASN A 604 1.13 -32.26 -32.61
C ASN A 604 2.60 -31.87 -32.88
N ARG A 605 2.85 -30.58 -33.20
CA ARG A 605 4.23 -30.06 -33.43
C ARG A 605 5.11 -30.18 -32.19
N ILE A 606 4.59 -29.88 -30.96
CA ILE A 606 5.43 -30.05 -29.77
C ILE A 606 5.64 -31.51 -29.41
N ARG A 607 4.75 -32.43 -29.75
CA ARG A 607 4.95 -33.88 -29.59
C ARG A 607 6.05 -34.39 -30.47
N GLU A 608 6.16 -33.94 -31.70
CA GLU A 608 7.25 -34.32 -32.65
C GLU A 608 8.63 -33.95 -32.07
N VAL A 609 8.74 -32.95 -31.20
CA VAL A 609 9.99 -32.53 -30.57
C VAL A 609 10.15 -33.03 -29.12
N GLY A 610 9.28 -33.97 -28.69
CA GLY A 610 9.45 -34.73 -27.44
C GLY A 610 8.53 -34.33 -26.28
N TYR A 611 7.51 -33.51 -26.49
CA TYR A 611 6.52 -33.22 -25.42
C TYR A 611 5.62 -34.45 -25.20
N VAL A 612 5.50 -34.84 -23.92
CA VAL A 612 4.56 -35.87 -23.46
C VAL A 612 3.66 -35.25 -22.41
N PRO A 613 2.31 -35.31 -22.56
CA PRO A 613 1.39 -34.81 -21.54
C PRO A 613 1.56 -35.54 -20.21
N ASP A 614 1.65 -34.79 -19.11
CA ASP A 614 1.70 -35.37 -17.77
C ASP A 614 0.28 -35.47 -17.16
N LEU A 615 -0.30 -36.67 -17.29
CA LEU A 615 -1.67 -36.98 -16.86
C LEU A 615 -1.88 -36.88 -15.34
N ASN A 616 -0.80 -36.84 -14.53
CA ASN A 616 -0.88 -36.68 -13.09
C ASN A 616 -1.47 -35.34 -12.66
N PHE A 617 -1.48 -34.33 -13.57
CA PHE A 617 -2.12 -33.03 -13.31
C PHE A 617 -3.64 -33.02 -13.53
N VAL A 618 -4.24 -34.11 -14.01
CA VAL A 618 -5.70 -34.32 -14.07
C VAL A 618 -6.12 -35.26 -12.95
N LEU A 619 -6.72 -34.68 -11.91
CA LEU A 619 -7.14 -35.39 -10.70
C LEU A 619 -8.55 -36.01 -10.81
N HIS A 620 -9.17 -35.93 -11.98
CA HIS A 620 -10.44 -36.58 -12.27
C HIS A 620 -10.23 -38.07 -12.63
N ASP A 621 -11.17 -38.89 -12.15
CA ASP A 621 -11.16 -40.33 -12.43
C ASP A 621 -11.84 -40.59 -13.76
N VAL A 622 -11.11 -40.40 -14.82
CA VAL A 622 -11.54 -40.61 -16.21
C VAL A 622 -10.43 -41.33 -16.97
N GLU A 623 -10.78 -41.90 -18.12
CA GLU A 623 -9.84 -42.59 -19.01
C GLU A 623 -8.69 -41.63 -19.43
N GLU A 624 -7.50 -42.19 -19.72
CA GLU A 624 -6.29 -41.43 -20.06
C GLU A 624 -6.50 -40.52 -21.26
N GLU A 625 -7.21 -40.99 -22.28
CA GLU A 625 -7.56 -40.17 -23.46
C GLU A 625 -8.36 -38.91 -23.07
N MET A 626 -9.31 -39.09 -22.15
CA MET A 626 -10.10 -37.95 -21.65
C MET A 626 -9.24 -36.99 -20.80
N LYS A 627 -8.34 -37.54 -19.96
CA LYS A 627 -7.37 -36.71 -19.20
C LYS A 627 -6.50 -35.85 -20.12
N GLU A 628 -6.03 -36.45 -21.19
CA GLU A 628 -5.24 -35.75 -22.19
C GLU A 628 -6.02 -34.63 -22.87
N LYS A 629 -7.26 -34.92 -23.29
CA LYS A 629 -8.16 -33.90 -23.86
C LYS A 629 -8.38 -32.73 -22.89
N MET A 630 -8.57 -33.04 -21.62
CA MET A 630 -8.71 -31.98 -20.58
C MET A 630 -7.46 -31.12 -20.42
N LEU A 631 -6.26 -31.72 -20.44
CA LEU A 631 -5.00 -30.99 -20.37
C LEU A 631 -4.77 -30.09 -21.58
N ASN A 632 -5.12 -30.57 -22.76
CA ASN A 632 -4.87 -29.82 -23.99
C ASN A 632 -5.68 -28.53 -24.06
N VAL A 633 -6.84 -28.44 -23.40
CA VAL A 633 -7.71 -27.25 -23.41
C VAL A 633 -7.57 -26.37 -22.16
N HIS A 634 -6.45 -26.47 -21.43
CA HIS A 634 -6.19 -25.55 -20.32
C HIS A 634 -6.12 -24.09 -20.81
N SER A 635 -6.60 -23.18 -19.98
CA SER A 635 -6.70 -21.75 -20.30
C SER A 635 -5.39 -21.11 -20.74
N GLU A 636 -4.25 -21.59 -20.22
CA GLU A 636 -2.90 -21.12 -20.59
C GLU A 636 -2.59 -21.44 -22.05
N LYS A 637 -2.85 -22.68 -22.49
CA LYS A 637 -2.60 -23.13 -23.87
C LYS A 637 -3.52 -22.39 -24.85
N LEU A 638 -4.80 -22.20 -24.50
CA LEU A 638 -5.75 -21.41 -25.31
C LEU A 638 -5.28 -19.96 -25.46
N ALA A 639 -4.87 -19.32 -24.37
CA ALA A 639 -4.40 -17.93 -24.38
C ALA A 639 -3.10 -17.77 -25.19
N ILE A 640 -2.17 -18.73 -25.08
CA ILE A 640 -0.92 -18.72 -25.86
C ILE A 640 -1.19 -18.86 -27.34
N VAL A 641 -2.03 -19.82 -27.74
CA VAL A 641 -2.40 -20.03 -29.16
C VAL A 641 -3.14 -18.82 -29.71
N PHE A 642 -4.05 -18.23 -28.97
CA PHE A 642 -4.69 -16.98 -29.35
C PHE A 642 -3.68 -15.84 -29.54
N GLY A 643 -2.68 -15.77 -28.68
CA GLY A 643 -1.57 -14.82 -28.79
C GLY A 643 -0.72 -15.05 -30.06
N LEU A 644 -0.45 -16.31 -30.40
CA LEU A 644 0.29 -16.68 -31.62
C LEU A 644 -0.47 -16.26 -32.89
N LEU A 645 -1.79 -16.44 -32.89
CA LEU A 645 -2.65 -16.10 -34.04
C LEU A 645 -2.78 -14.58 -34.24
N ASN A 646 -2.79 -13.78 -33.17
CA ASN A 646 -3.20 -12.39 -33.21
C ASN A 646 -2.05 -11.40 -32.94
N THR A 647 -0.80 -11.86 -32.89
CA THR A 647 0.38 -10.98 -32.68
C THR A 647 1.48 -11.27 -33.70
N ARG A 648 2.34 -10.31 -33.94
CA ARG A 648 3.47 -10.45 -34.88
C ARG A 648 4.41 -11.57 -34.44
N PRO A 649 5.05 -12.29 -35.36
CA PRO A 649 5.93 -13.42 -35.06
C PRO A 649 7.11 -13.10 -34.11
N ASP A 650 7.60 -11.88 -34.12
CA ASP A 650 8.73 -11.39 -33.32
C ASP A 650 8.34 -10.80 -31.95
N SER A 651 7.03 -10.70 -31.68
CA SER A 651 6.55 -10.10 -30.43
C SER A 651 6.48 -11.08 -29.27
N VAL A 652 6.77 -10.60 -28.06
CA VAL A 652 6.67 -11.38 -26.83
C VAL A 652 5.20 -11.61 -26.47
N ILE A 653 4.81 -12.86 -26.21
CA ILE A 653 3.48 -13.21 -25.69
C ILE A 653 3.51 -13.09 -24.17
N ARG A 654 2.56 -12.30 -23.61
CA ARG A 654 2.41 -12.13 -22.16
C ARG A 654 1.02 -12.57 -21.73
N ILE A 655 0.99 -13.53 -20.79
CA ILE A 655 -0.26 -14.00 -20.19
C ILE A 655 -0.19 -13.91 -18.67
N LYS A 656 -1.35 -13.70 -18.03
CA LYS A 656 -1.52 -13.69 -16.57
C LYS A 656 -2.49 -14.79 -16.17
N LYS A 657 -2.07 -15.69 -15.30
CA LYS A 657 -2.88 -16.75 -14.69
C LYS A 657 -3.23 -16.36 -13.25
N ASN A 658 -4.50 -16.49 -12.86
CA ASN A 658 -4.94 -16.22 -11.49
C ASN A 658 -4.58 -17.33 -10.50
N LEU A 659 -4.18 -18.49 -10.96
CA LEU A 659 -3.72 -19.63 -10.18
C LEU A 659 -2.27 -19.96 -10.54
N ARG A 660 -1.63 -20.84 -9.78
CA ARG A 660 -0.32 -21.39 -10.15
C ARG A 660 -0.44 -22.20 -11.44
N VAL A 661 0.50 -22.04 -12.35
CA VAL A 661 0.59 -22.83 -13.59
C VAL A 661 0.81 -24.32 -13.22
N CYS A 662 0.15 -25.25 -13.87
CA CYS A 662 0.40 -26.67 -13.64
C CYS A 662 1.68 -27.13 -14.37
N GLY A 663 2.29 -28.23 -13.90
CA GLY A 663 3.52 -28.74 -14.47
C GLY A 663 3.41 -29.10 -15.96
N ASP A 664 2.26 -29.63 -16.36
CA ASP A 664 2.02 -29.93 -17.76
C ASP A 664 1.97 -28.66 -18.64
N CYS A 665 1.24 -27.61 -18.23
CA CYS A 665 1.22 -26.31 -18.94
C CYS A 665 2.60 -25.67 -18.97
N HIS A 666 3.38 -25.77 -17.87
CA HIS A 666 4.74 -25.26 -17.83
C HIS A 666 5.64 -25.97 -18.86
N THR A 667 5.62 -27.31 -18.88
CA THR A 667 6.35 -28.14 -19.85
C THR A 667 5.89 -27.86 -21.29
N ALA A 668 4.59 -27.86 -21.55
CA ALA A 668 4.05 -27.53 -22.86
C ALA A 668 4.50 -26.15 -23.36
N THR A 669 4.52 -25.12 -22.47
CA THR A 669 4.95 -23.75 -22.83
C THR A 669 6.44 -23.72 -23.18
N LYS A 670 7.31 -24.51 -22.51
CA LYS A 670 8.72 -24.66 -22.89
C LYS A 670 8.82 -25.15 -24.34
N PHE A 671 8.13 -26.23 -24.69
CA PHE A 671 8.13 -26.77 -26.05
C PHE A 671 7.51 -25.82 -27.07
N ILE A 672 6.40 -25.13 -26.72
CA ILE A 672 5.81 -24.10 -27.61
C ILE A 672 6.82 -22.98 -27.88
N SER A 673 7.53 -22.49 -26.86
CA SER A 673 8.55 -21.44 -27.05
C SER A 673 9.70 -21.91 -27.97
N LYS A 674 10.05 -23.20 -27.92
CA LYS A 674 11.08 -23.81 -28.76
C LYS A 674 10.65 -23.91 -30.21
N VAL A 675 9.44 -24.44 -30.49
CA VAL A 675 8.99 -24.66 -31.87
C VAL A 675 8.51 -23.40 -32.58
N THR A 676 8.13 -22.37 -31.82
CA THR A 676 7.68 -21.09 -32.37
C THR A 676 8.78 -20.03 -32.38
N GLU A 677 9.92 -20.29 -31.74
CA GLU A 677 11.00 -19.32 -31.50
C GLU A 677 10.54 -18.02 -30.82
N ARG A 678 9.40 -18.10 -30.10
CA ARG A 678 8.78 -16.95 -29.41
C ARG A 678 9.13 -16.94 -27.93
N GLU A 679 9.43 -15.77 -27.43
CA GLU A 679 9.48 -15.54 -25.98
C GLU A 679 8.05 -15.47 -25.44
N ILE A 680 7.76 -16.28 -24.41
CA ILE A 680 6.47 -16.34 -23.72
C ILE A 680 6.71 -16.02 -22.26
N ILE A 681 6.02 -15.01 -21.74
CA ILE A 681 6.07 -14.61 -20.34
C ILE A 681 4.75 -14.98 -19.70
N VAL A 682 4.80 -15.84 -18.70
CA VAL A 682 3.63 -16.23 -17.91
C VAL A 682 3.79 -15.69 -16.50
N ARG A 683 2.88 -14.84 -16.06
CA ARG A 683 2.73 -14.43 -14.67
C ARG A 683 1.66 -15.30 -14.03
N ASP A 684 2.03 -16.09 -13.05
CA ASP A 684 1.08 -16.85 -12.24
C ASP A 684 0.79 -16.15 -10.88
N ALA A 685 0.10 -16.82 -9.98
CA ALA A 685 -0.25 -16.26 -8.68
C ALA A 685 0.98 -15.93 -7.78
N HIS A 686 2.14 -16.55 -8.04
CA HIS A 686 3.30 -16.47 -7.17
C HIS A 686 4.53 -15.86 -7.82
N ARG A 687 4.74 -16.08 -9.14
CA ARG A 687 5.98 -15.69 -9.82
C ARG A 687 5.81 -15.49 -11.31
N PHE A 688 6.90 -15.09 -11.97
CA PHE A 688 7.04 -15.05 -13.41
C PHE A 688 7.79 -16.27 -13.93
N HIS A 689 7.38 -16.73 -15.12
CA HIS A 689 8.04 -17.74 -15.92
C HIS A 689 8.36 -17.13 -17.28
N HIS A 690 9.64 -16.98 -17.59
CA HIS A 690 10.11 -16.51 -18.90
C HIS A 690 10.55 -17.72 -19.70
N PHE A 691 9.79 -18.06 -20.72
CA PHE A 691 10.06 -19.17 -21.61
C PHE A 691 10.73 -18.66 -22.88
N LYS A 692 11.91 -19.15 -23.17
CA LYS A 692 12.66 -18.82 -24.36
C LYS A 692 13.49 -20.03 -24.79
N GLU A 693 13.46 -20.36 -26.10
CA GLU A 693 14.26 -21.45 -26.69
C GLU A 693 14.11 -22.80 -25.96
N GLY A 694 12.93 -23.07 -25.41
CA GLY A 694 12.67 -24.33 -24.71
C GLY A 694 13.12 -24.36 -23.24
N ALA A 695 13.67 -23.28 -22.71
CA ALA A 695 14.05 -23.12 -21.30
C ALA A 695 13.11 -22.16 -20.57
N CYS A 696 13.02 -22.32 -19.24
CA CYS A 696 12.32 -21.37 -18.37
C CYS A 696 13.29 -20.73 -17.39
N SER A 697 13.11 -19.44 -17.09
CA SER A 697 13.89 -18.69 -16.10
C SER A 697 13.86 -19.28 -14.69
N CYS A 698 12.85 -20.11 -14.37
CA CYS A 698 12.74 -20.76 -13.07
C CYS A 698 13.68 -21.98 -12.91
N GLY A 699 14.35 -22.43 -13.97
CA GLY A 699 15.19 -23.63 -13.93
C GLY A 699 14.46 -24.90 -13.49
N ASP A 700 13.15 -24.95 -13.70
CA ASP A 700 12.23 -26.02 -13.24
C ASP A 700 12.13 -26.15 -11.71
N TYR A 701 12.63 -25.15 -10.97
CA TYR A 701 12.57 -25.05 -9.51
C TYR A 701 11.40 -24.13 -9.09
N TRP A 702 10.17 -24.70 -9.03
CA TRP A 702 8.96 -23.88 -8.79
C TRP A 702 7.80 -24.65 -8.13
#